data_03ee51997a4944d4b54879418b23dd43
#
_entry.id   03ee51997a4944d4b54879418b23dd43
#
_cell.length_a   1.000
_cell.length_b   1.000
_cell.length_c   1.000
_cell.angle_alpha   90.00
_cell.angle_beta   90.00
_cell.angle_gamma   90.00
#
_symmetry.space_group_name_H-M   'P 1'
#
loop_
_entity.id
_entity.type
_entity.pdbx_description
1 polymer ?
#
loop_
_entity_poly.entity_id
_entity_poly.type
_entity_poly.pdbx_seq_one_letter_code
_entity_poly.pdbx_strand_id
1 'polypeptide(L)'
;MPKDQSIKHVLLIGSGPIVIGQACEFDYSGSQASRSLREEGIRVTLINSNPATIMTDPVTADHVYLLPLEKKSIRKILTEHPDIDAVLPTVGGQTALNLAIDCEKAGIWKNFGVRMVGVDIDAIDTAENREKFKALMEKIGVGVCKGATATSMLQGKEIAQEIGFPLIIRASYTLGGAGGAFVEKAEDFEHLLAAGLQASPVHEVLIEQSILGWKEYELEVMRDNIGNMIVICSIENFDPMGVHTGDSITVAPAMTLPDTVYQRMRNYAITMMNSIGNFAGGCNVQFAVSPDNQTIIGIEINPRVSRSSALASKATGYPIAKVAAKLAIGYNLDELSNSITGTTSAYFEPAIDYVIVKIPRWNFDKFKGADRRLGLSMKAVGEVMGIGRNFQEALQKACQSLEIKRNGLGADGKELKDQAQILHSLANPSWNRLFHVYDAFKLGISFRTIQDLTKIDKWFLKQIEELVHLESEISRYTLDNIPKEVMDLAKKKGYADRQIAHLLDCLESDVFSKRYHEMGIKRVYKLVDTCAAEFAAKTPYYYSTFGEENESIRSEKKKVVVLGSGPNRVGQGIEFDYSCVHGVLAAKECGYETLMINCNPETVSTDPDVADKLYFEPVFWEHIYEIILHENPVGVIVQLGGQTALKLAEKLSKYGVRIIGTSYEALDLAEDRGLFSTLLKENNVPYPEFGTIHNTDEALELCKTLGFPLLVRPSYVLGGQGMKIVINEKELEEHVVNVLRDIPNNEILLDHFLEGAIEAEADAICDGENIYIIGIMQHIEPAGIHSGDSYAVLPPYNLGDLVVRQIETYTKK
;
A
#
# COMPACT_ATOMS: atom_id res chain seq x y z
N MET A 1 -19.44 -27.38 19.40
CA MET A 1 -20.18 -26.14 19.72
C MET A 1 -19.42 -25.01 19.06
N PRO A 2 -20.07 -24.13 18.33
CA PRO A 2 -19.34 -23.26 17.41
C PRO A 2 -18.38 -22.29 18.12
N LYS A 3 -18.65 -21.67 19.22
CA LYS A 3 -17.70 -20.76 19.88
C LYS A 3 -17.45 -21.07 21.35
N ASP A 4 -16.33 -20.70 21.88
CA ASP A 4 -16.00 -20.76 23.29
C ASP A 4 -16.88 -19.78 24.09
N GLN A 5 -17.84 -20.30 24.82
CA GLN A 5 -18.79 -19.50 25.62
C GLN A 5 -18.13 -18.78 26.81
N SER A 6 -16.89 -19.14 27.16
CA SER A 6 -16.15 -18.47 28.24
C SER A 6 -15.54 -17.14 27.78
N ILE A 7 -15.40 -16.89 26.46
CA ILE A 7 -14.89 -15.65 25.93
C ILE A 7 -16.04 -14.66 25.74
N LYS A 8 -16.00 -13.55 26.46
CA LYS A 8 -17.03 -12.50 26.44
C LYS A 8 -16.49 -11.11 26.20
N HIS A 9 -15.22 -10.88 26.53
CA HIS A 9 -14.56 -9.59 26.40
C HIS A 9 -13.11 -9.77 25.95
N VAL A 10 -12.79 -9.29 24.76
CA VAL A 10 -11.47 -9.46 24.13
C VAL A 10 -10.70 -8.13 24.11
N LEU A 11 -9.46 -8.16 24.55
CA LEU A 11 -8.50 -7.08 24.31
C LEU A 11 -7.86 -7.27 22.93
N LEU A 12 -8.01 -6.29 22.05
CA LEU A 12 -7.37 -6.20 20.73
C LEU A 12 -6.16 -5.27 20.81
N ILE A 13 -4.99 -5.73 20.37
CA ILE A 13 -3.78 -4.92 20.34
C ILE A 13 -3.53 -4.48 18.89
N GLY A 14 -3.46 -3.17 18.69
CA GLY A 14 -3.16 -2.55 17.39
C GLY A 14 -1.67 -2.58 17.05
N SER A 15 -1.33 -1.98 15.90
CA SER A 15 0.01 -2.04 15.32
C SER A 15 0.93 -0.85 15.67
N GLY A 16 0.39 0.20 16.30
CA GLY A 16 1.14 1.42 16.56
C GLY A 16 1.22 2.34 15.34
N PRO A 17 2.30 3.14 15.23
CA PRO A 17 2.50 4.03 14.10
C PRO A 17 2.81 3.25 12.83
N ILE A 18 2.56 3.87 11.66
CA ILE A 18 2.97 3.33 10.37
C ILE A 18 4.49 3.45 10.25
N VAL A 19 5.13 2.34 9.94
CA VAL A 19 6.57 2.23 9.67
C VAL A 19 6.82 1.39 8.43
N ILE A 20 8.01 1.52 7.82
CA ILE A 20 8.41 0.61 6.74
C ILE A 20 8.39 -0.83 7.26
N GLY A 21 7.64 -1.71 6.59
CA GLY A 21 7.45 -3.10 6.99
C GLY A 21 6.18 -3.37 7.82
N GLN A 22 5.51 -2.34 8.34
CA GLN A 22 4.25 -2.45 9.09
C GLN A 22 3.38 -1.22 8.85
N ALA A 23 2.52 -1.27 7.83
CA ALA A 23 1.72 -0.14 7.36
C ALA A 23 0.21 -0.31 7.63
N CYS A 24 -0.63 0.10 6.68
CA CYS A 24 -2.09 0.18 6.84
C CYS A 24 -2.81 -1.16 6.88
N GLU A 25 -2.18 -2.24 6.46
CA GLU A 25 -2.76 -3.58 6.45
C GLU A 25 -3.28 -4.01 7.81
N PHE A 26 -2.71 -3.47 8.88
CA PHE A 26 -3.15 -3.78 10.24
C PHE A 26 -4.31 -2.91 10.72
N ASP A 27 -4.54 -1.74 10.13
CA ASP A 27 -5.79 -1.00 10.34
C ASP A 27 -6.96 -1.80 9.76
N TYR A 28 -6.81 -2.30 8.53
CA TYR A 28 -7.78 -3.20 7.90
C TYR A 28 -8.04 -4.44 8.76
N SER A 29 -6.98 -5.20 9.11
CA SER A 29 -7.16 -6.47 9.85
C SER A 29 -7.72 -6.29 11.26
N GLY A 30 -7.30 -5.24 11.98
CA GLY A 30 -7.80 -4.94 13.32
C GLY A 30 -9.26 -4.48 13.32
N SER A 31 -9.63 -3.63 12.37
CA SER A 31 -11.02 -3.17 12.19
C SER A 31 -11.95 -4.33 11.84
N GLN A 32 -11.53 -5.23 10.95
CA GLN A 32 -12.26 -6.42 10.57
C GLN A 32 -12.41 -7.40 11.75
N ALA A 33 -11.34 -7.65 12.50
CA ALA A 33 -11.37 -8.52 13.66
C ALA A 33 -12.32 -7.98 14.74
N SER A 34 -12.25 -6.67 15.03
CA SER A 34 -13.15 -6.03 16.00
C SER A 34 -14.62 -6.19 15.59
N ARG A 35 -14.93 -5.85 14.33
CA ARG A 35 -16.29 -6.02 13.79
C ARG A 35 -16.78 -7.47 13.92
N SER A 36 -15.93 -8.42 13.52
CA SER A 36 -16.24 -9.85 13.54
C SER A 36 -16.52 -10.37 14.95
N LEU A 37 -15.74 -9.96 15.95
CA LEU A 37 -15.97 -10.32 17.36
C LEU A 37 -17.27 -9.71 17.89
N ARG A 38 -17.56 -8.45 17.57
CA ARG A 38 -18.81 -7.77 17.99
C ARG A 38 -20.05 -8.37 17.34
N GLU A 39 -19.98 -8.82 16.07
CA GLU A 39 -21.04 -9.58 15.40
C GLU A 39 -21.38 -10.87 16.14
N GLU A 40 -20.40 -11.48 16.82
CA GLU A 40 -20.59 -12.65 17.69
C GLU A 40 -21.04 -12.31 19.12
N GLY A 41 -21.34 -11.05 19.41
CA GLY A 41 -21.76 -10.58 20.73
C GLY A 41 -20.65 -10.51 21.77
N ILE A 42 -19.39 -10.47 21.35
CA ILE A 42 -18.22 -10.32 22.21
C ILE A 42 -17.88 -8.82 22.32
N ARG A 43 -17.69 -8.34 23.54
CA ARG A 43 -17.19 -6.98 23.75
C ARG A 43 -15.73 -6.88 23.36
N VAL A 44 -15.35 -5.73 22.78
CA VAL A 44 -14.00 -5.46 22.32
C VAL A 44 -13.47 -4.21 22.99
N THR A 45 -12.37 -4.34 23.72
CA THR A 45 -11.51 -3.23 24.10
C THR A 45 -10.31 -3.19 23.19
N LEU A 46 -10.04 -2.06 22.56
CA LEU A 46 -8.93 -1.89 21.62
C LEU A 46 -7.92 -0.89 22.15
N ILE A 47 -6.64 -1.22 22.03
CA ILE A 47 -5.52 -0.31 22.30
C ILE A 47 -4.70 -0.10 21.04
N ASN A 48 -4.48 1.16 20.65
CA ASN A 48 -3.52 1.55 19.63
C ASN A 48 -3.01 2.97 19.92
N SER A 49 -1.84 3.33 19.39
CA SER A 49 -1.23 4.66 19.57
C SER A 49 -1.41 5.57 18.35
N ASN A 50 -1.90 5.06 17.23
CA ASN A 50 -2.09 5.83 16.01
C ASN A 50 -3.50 6.45 15.97
N PRO A 51 -3.63 7.80 15.96
CA PRO A 51 -4.93 8.47 15.96
C PRO A 51 -5.61 8.50 14.58
N ALA A 52 -4.86 8.25 13.50
CA ALA A 52 -5.35 8.40 12.13
C ALA A 52 -5.90 7.11 11.52
N THR A 53 -6.36 6.15 12.34
CA THR A 53 -6.81 4.82 11.90
C THR A 53 -8.31 4.63 12.14
N ILE A 54 -8.97 3.86 11.28
CA ILE A 54 -10.35 3.38 11.53
C ILE A 54 -10.39 2.47 12.75
N MET A 55 -9.30 1.74 13.02
CA MET A 55 -9.19 0.90 14.21
C MET A 55 -9.40 1.69 15.51
N THR A 56 -8.91 2.93 15.59
CA THR A 56 -9.07 3.79 16.78
C THR A 56 -10.30 4.69 16.75
N ASP A 57 -11.14 4.55 15.73
CA ASP A 57 -12.43 5.25 15.70
C ASP A 57 -13.37 4.68 16.76
N PRO A 58 -14.14 5.53 17.49
CA PRO A 58 -15.07 5.09 18.53
C PRO A 58 -16.13 4.08 18.08
N VAL A 59 -16.47 4.03 16.78
CA VAL A 59 -17.44 3.07 16.25
C VAL A 59 -16.86 1.66 16.08
N THR A 60 -15.54 1.49 16.11
CA THR A 60 -14.87 0.24 15.81
C THR A 60 -14.93 -0.76 16.96
N ALA A 61 -14.81 -0.30 18.20
CA ALA A 61 -14.81 -1.15 19.39
C ALA A 61 -15.70 -0.56 20.50
N ASP A 62 -16.03 -1.37 21.52
CA ASP A 62 -16.82 -0.91 22.67
C ASP A 62 -16.03 0.06 23.55
N HIS A 63 -14.70 -0.14 23.65
CA HIS A 63 -13.77 0.77 24.30
C HIS A 63 -12.52 0.92 23.44
N VAL A 64 -12.12 2.16 23.17
CA VAL A 64 -10.90 2.50 22.40
C VAL A 64 -9.94 3.28 23.31
N TYR A 65 -8.71 2.78 23.42
CA TYR A 65 -7.64 3.41 24.16
C TYR A 65 -6.55 3.89 23.22
N LEU A 66 -6.42 5.20 23.08
CA LEU A 66 -5.32 5.84 22.35
C LEU A 66 -4.13 6.02 23.32
N LEU A 67 -3.36 4.96 23.50
CA LEU A 67 -2.25 4.88 24.44
C LEU A 67 -1.01 4.23 23.80
N PRO A 68 0.20 4.52 24.33
CA PRO A 68 1.42 3.80 23.93
C PRO A 68 1.26 2.28 24.10
N LEU A 69 1.78 1.52 23.13
CA LEU A 69 1.77 0.06 23.14
C LEU A 69 2.86 -0.48 24.07
N GLU A 70 2.60 -0.45 25.37
CA GLU A 70 3.53 -0.85 26.43
C GLU A 70 2.82 -1.59 27.57
N LYS A 71 3.59 -2.36 28.34
CA LYS A 71 3.08 -3.15 29.48
C LYS A 71 2.30 -2.33 30.51
N LYS A 72 2.69 -1.07 30.73
CA LYS A 72 2.01 -0.16 31.67
C LYS A 72 0.59 0.17 31.21
N SER A 73 0.41 0.45 29.90
CA SER A 73 -0.89 0.71 29.31
C SER A 73 -1.80 -0.52 29.39
N ILE A 74 -1.25 -1.71 29.10
CA ILE A 74 -2.00 -2.97 29.25
C ILE A 74 -2.47 -3.18 30.69
N ARG A 75 -1.59 -3.00 31.69
CA ARG A 75 -1.97 -3.11 33.12
C ARG A 75 -3.07 -2.12 33.51
N LYS A 76 -3.01 -0.89 33.01
CA LYS A 76 -4.04 0.13 33.24
C LYS A 76 -5.38 -0.34 32.71
N ILE A 77 -5.45 -0.78 31.45
CA ILE A 77 -6.67 -1.24 30.80
C ILE A 77 -7.26 -2.44 31.54
N LEU A 78 -6.45 -3.44 31.88
CA LEU A 78 -6.91 -4.63 32.62
C LEU A 78 -7.36 -4.32 34.05
N THR A 79 -6.87 -3.24 34.65
CA THR A 79 -7.36 -2.76 35.94
C THR A 79 -8.70 -2.05 35.80
N GLU A 80 -8.91 -1.28 34.74
CA GLU A 80 -10.17 -0.60 34.44
C GLU A 80 -11.25 -1.56 33.93
N HIS A 81 -10.86 -2.63 33.22
CA HIS A 81 -11.72 -3.68 32.69
C HIS A 81 -11.30 -5.06 33.17
N PRO A 82 -11.57 -5.40 34.45
CA PRO A 82 -11.16 -6.69 35.03
C PRO A 82 -11.96 -7.88 34.46
N ASP A 83 -12.94 -7.63 33.64
CA ASP A 83 -13.77 -8.61 32.94
C ASP A 83 -13.25 -8.97 31.55
N ILE A 84 -12.08 -8.44 31.12
CA ILE A 84 -11.38 -8.90 29.93
C ILE A 84 -10.86 -10.31 30.20
N ASP A 85 -11.31 -11.28 29.42
CA ASP A 85 -11.00 -12.71 29.58
C ASP A 85 -10.03 -13.24 28.51
N ALA A 86 -9.85 -12.51 27.39
CA ALA A 86 -8.96 -12.92 26.34
C ALA A 86 -8.21 -11.74 25.67
N VAL A 87 -7.04 -12.02 25.05
CA VAL A 87 -6.29 -11.09 24.21
C VAL A 87 -6.03 -11.69 22.84
N LEU A 88 -6.29 -10.92 21.78
CA LEU A 88 -6.01 -11.30 20.39
C LEU A 88 -4.89 -10.42 19.83
N PRO A 89 -3.64 -10.93 19.72
CA PRO A 89 -2.49 -10.16 19.23
C PRO A 89 -2.22 -10.33 17.74
N THR A 90 -2.82 -11.32 17.06
CA THR A 90 -2.43 -11.76 15.71
C THR A 90 -2.84 -10.83 14.58
N VAL A 91 -3.61 -9.79 14.87
CA VAL A 91 -4.12 -8.81 13.89
C VAL A 91 -3.45 -7.42 13.98
N GLY A 92 -2.52 -7.23 14.92
CA GLY A 92 -1.77 -5.97 15.11
C GLY A 92 -0.28 -6.05 14.72
N GLY A 93 0.10 -7.00 13.88
CA GLY A 93 1.45 -7.17 13.37
C GLY A 93 2.48 -7.57 14.42
N GLN A 94 3.75 -7.36 14.11
CA GLN A 94 4.87 -7.72 14.98
C GLN A 94 4.88 -6.93 16.29
N THR A 95 4.46 -5.67 16.25
CA THR A 95 4.36 -4.82 17.46
C THR A 95 3.42 -5.45 18.49
N ALA A 96 2.25 -5.90 18.06
CA ALA A 96 1.27 -6.55 18.94
C ALA A 96 1.76 -7.88 19.50
N LEU A 97 2.38 -8.72 18.66
CA LEU A 97 2.95 -9.99 19.08
C LEU A 97 4.06 -9.79 20.11
N ASN A 98 5.00 -8.87 19.87
CA ASN A 98 6.09 -8.56 20.80
C ASN A 98 5.56 -8.08 22.15
N LEU A 99 4.57 -7.18 22.14
CA LEU A 99 3.93 -6.70 23.37
C LEU A 99 3.22 -7.84 24.12
N ALA A 100 2.53 -8.73 23.40
CA ALA A 100 1.86 -9.87 24.01
C ALA A 100 2.84 -10.84 24.68
N ILE A 101 3.98 -11.13 24.03
CA ILE A 101 5.08 -11.93 24.58
C ILE A 101 5.68 -11.26 25.82
N ASP A 102 5.91 -9.95 25.77
CA ASP A 102 6.46 -9.19 26.90
C ASP A 102 5.53 -9.15 28.10
N CYS A 103 4.23 -9.10 27.86
CA CYS A 103 3.20 -9.20 28.91
C CYS A 103 3.13 -10.61 29.51
N GLU A 104 3.28 -11.67 28.72
CA GLU A 104 3.34 -13.06 29.23
C GLU A 104 4.58 -13.25 30.09
N LYS A 105 5.78 -12.88 29.60
CA LYS A 105 7.04 -12.97 30.37
C LYS A 105 6.96 -12.19 31.67
N ALA A 106 6.22 -11.08 31.71
CA ALA A 106 5.98 -10.30 32.93
C ALA A 106 4.84 -10.85 33.81
N GLY A 107 4.23 -11.96 33.45
CA GLY A 107 3.13 -12.61 34.17
C GLY A 107 1.82 -11.80 34.17
N ILE A 108 1.66 -10.84 33.28
CA ILE A 108 0.49 -9.94 33.26
C ILE A 108 -0.76 -10.72 32.96
N TRP A 109 -0.77 -11.54 31.90
CA TRP A 109 -1.95 -12.30 31.49
C TRP A 109 -2.43 -13.23 32.62
N LYS A 110 -1.49 -13.96 33.23
CA LYS A 110 -1.79 -14.85 34.37
C LYS A 110 -2.36 -14.10 35.58
N ASN A 111 -1.79 -12.92 35.90
CA ASN A 111 -2.20 -12.16 37.08
C ASN A 111 -3.62 -11.59 36.96
N PHE A 112 -4.06 -11.32 35.73
CA PHE A 112 -5.40 -10.80 35.44
C PHE A 112 -6.38 -11.88 34.91
N GLY A 113 -5.92 -13.13 34.76
CA GLY A 113 -6.77 -14.22 34.26
C GLY A 113 -7.10 -14.12 32.78
N VAL A 114 -6.28 -13.40 31.99
CA VAL A 114 -6.48 -13.20 30.55
C VAL A 114 -5.82 -14.34 29.77
N ARG A 115 -6.54 -14.91 28.84
CA ARG A 115 -6.04 -15.97 27.95
C ARG A 115 -5.64 -15.40 26.59
N MET A 116 -4.48 -15.75 26.06
CA MET A 116 -4.10 -15.43 24.69
C MET A 116 -4.82 -16.38 23.73
N VAL A 117 -5.47 -15.83 22.68
CA VAL A 117 -6.25 -16.58 21.70
C VAL A 117 -5.70 -16.38 20.27
N GLY A 118 -5.95 -17.38 19.42
CA GLY A 118 -5.48 -17.40 18.04
C GLY A 118 -4.06 -17.98 17.89
N VAL A 119 -3.18 -17.74 18.84
CA VAL A 119 -1.80 -18.25 18.81
C VAL A 119 -1.27 -18.40 20.23
N ASP A 120 -0.45 -19.40 20.51
CA ASP A 120 0.29 -19.48 21.77
C ASP A 120 1.76 -19.03 21.63
N ILE A 121 2.42 -18.82 22.77
CA ILE A 121 3.81 -18.34 22.81
C ILE A 121 4.77 -19.34 22.14
N ASP A 122 4.53 -20.64 22.33
CA ASP A 122 5.40 -21.68 21.79
C ASP A 122 5.31 -21.71 20.27
N ALA A 123 4.13 -21.50 19.71
CA ALA A 123 3.92 -21.37 18.27
C ALA A 123 4.63 -20.13 17.69
N ILE A 124 4.53 -18.98 18.37
CA ILE A 124 5.23 -17.76 17.96
C ILE A 124 6.75 -17.98 18.02
N ASP A 125 7.26 -18.49 19.14
CA ASP A 125 8.70 -18.68 19.33
C ASP A 125 9.28 -19.73 18.34
N THR A 126 8.51 -20.78 18.04
CA THR A 126 8.91 -21.77 17.03
C THR A 126 8.94 -21.19 15.62
N ALA A 127 8.04 -20.31 15.28
CA ALA A 127 7.96 -19.68 13.97
C ALA A 127 9.01 -18.55 13.79
N GLU A 128 9.20 -17.73 14.82
CA GLU A 128 10.04 -16.53 14.77
C GLU A 128 11.53 -16.81 15.10
N ASN A 129 11.81 -17.82 15.95
CA ASN A 129 13.16 -18.20 16.28
C ASN A 129 13.76 -19.09 15.17
N ARG A 130 14.76 -18.57 14.48
CA ARG A 130 15.31 -19.20 13.28
C ARG A 130 15.92 -20.58 13.54
N GLU A 131 16.56 -20.80 14.68
CA GLU A 131 17.10 -22.12 15.04
C GLU A 131 16.01 -23.14 15.30
N LYS A 132 14.97 -22.75 16.06
CA LYS A 132 13.81 -23.59 16.32
C LYS A 132 13.05 -23.90 15.03
N PHE A 133 12.85 -22.89 14.17
CA PHE A 133 12.23 -23.07 12.87
C PHE A 133 13.04 -24.05 12.01
N LYS A 134 14.36 -23.85 11.89
CA LYS A 134 15.23 -24.75 11.11
C LYS A 134 15.17 -26.18 11.64
N ALA A 135 15.35 -26.37 12.94
CA ALA A 135 15.28 -27.69 13.57
C ALA A 135 13.92 -28.38 13.35
N LEU A 136 12.83 -27.61 13.40
CA LEU A 136 11.49 -28.12 13.10
C LEU A 136 11.39 -28.54 11.63
N MET A 137 11.83 -27.72 10.68
CA MET A 137 11.78 -28.02 9.24
C MET A 137 12.59 -29.28 8.91
N GLU A 138 13.79 -29.43 9.45
CA GLU A 138 14.62 -30.64 9.29
C GLU A 138 13.89 -31.87 9.84
N LYS A 139 13.26 -31.76 11.01
CA LYS A 139 12.49 -32.86 11.64
C LYS A 139 11.30 -33.31 10.81
N ILE A 140 10.61 -32.38 10.14
CA ILE A 140 9.42 -32.70 9.31
C ILE A 140 9.76 -32.94 7.82
N GLY A 141 11.05 -32.91 7.45
CA GLY A 141 11.51 -33.19 6.10
C GLY A 141 11.26 -32.07 5.09
N VAL A 142 11.10 -30.84 5.54
CA VAL A 142 11.05 -29.65 4.68
C VAL A 142 12.45 -29.08 4.50
N GLY A 143 12.84 -28.84 3.24
CA GLY A 143 14.17 -28.28 2.93
C GLY A 143 14.35 -26.90 3.55
N VAL A 144 15.56 -26.62 4.06
CA VAL A 144 16.00 -25.29 4.55
C VAL A 144 17.38 -24.97 4.00
N CYS A 145 17.73 -23.68 3.99
CA CYS A 145 19.08 -23.27 3.63
C CYS A 145 20.11 -23.83 4.61
N LYS A 146 21.27 -24.28 4.08
CA LYS A 146 22.42 -24.59 4.93
C LYS A 146 22.86 -23.32 5.61
N GLY A 147 22.99 -23.35 6.92
CA GLY A 147 23.38 -22.18 7.70
C GLY A 147 23.42 -22.45 9.18
N ALA A 148 23.96 -21.50 9.92
CA ALA A 148 23.98 -21.53 11.38
C ALA A 148 24.00 -20.11 11.95
N THR A 149 23.61 -20.02 13.23
CA THR A 149 23.56 -18.75 13.96
C THR A 149 24.92 -18.42 14.56
N ALA A 150 25.33 -17.16 14.47
CA ALA A 150 26.53 -16.63 15.07
C ALA A 150 26.19 -15.46 16.00
N THR A 151 26.80 -15.47 17.20
CA THR A 151 26.74 -14.38 18.20
C THR A 151 28.08 -13.64 18.35
N SER A 152 29.07 -14.04 17.53
CA SER A 152 30.40 -13.43 17.52
C SER A 152 31.04 -13.49 16.13
N MET A 153 32.04 -12.62 15.92
CA MET A 153 32.83 -12.60 14.69
C MET A 153 33.56 -13.92 14.45
N LEU A 154 34.03 -14.60 15.51
CA LEU A 154 34.76 -15.86 15.40
C LEU A 154 33.84 -16.96 14.87
N GLN A 155 32.68 -17.17 15.52
CA GLN A 155 31.68 -18.13 15.07
C GLN A 155 31.24 -17.87 13.63
N GLY A 156 30.99 -16.59 13.28
CA GLY A 156 30.60 -16.24 11.93
C GLY A 156 31.63 -16.63 10.88
N LYS A 157 32.93 -16.49 11.17
CA LYS A 157 34.01 -16.91 10.26
C LYS A 157 34.07 -18.44 10.09
N GLU A 158 33.89 -19.19 11.15
CA GLU A 158 33.84 -20.67 11.11
C GLU A 158 32.69 -21.16 10.23
N ILE A 159 31.47 -20.58 10.43
CA ILE A 159 30.28 -20.90 9.63
C ILE A 159 30.51 -20.55 8.15
N ALA A 160 31.07 -19.38 7.85
CA ALA A 160 31.32 -18.94 6.49
C ALA A 160 32.34 -19.85 5.76
N GLN A 161 33.34 -20.38 6.49
CA GLN A 161 34.31 -21.36 5.94
C GLN A 161 33.63 -22.69 5.61
N GLU A 162 32.67 -23.14 6.42
CA GLU A 162 31.93 -24.38 6.19
C GLU A 162 30.95 -24.27 5.01
N ILE A 163 30.22 -23.15 4.92
CA ILE A 163 29.17 -22.93 3.90
C ILE A 163 29.79 -22.55 2.54
N GLY A 164 30.83 -21.72 2.57
CA GLY A 164 31.39 -21.07 1.37
C GLY A 164 30.59 -19.85 0.88
N PHE A 165 31.11 -19.16 -0.14
CA PHE A 165 30.49 -17.99 -0.75
C PHE A 165 29.85 -18.36 -2.10
N PRO A 166 28.77 -17.64 -2.51
CA PRO A 166 28.12 -16.53 -1.82
C PRO A 166 27.23 -16.98 -0.65
N LEU A 167 27.07 -16.08 0.32
CA LEU A 167 26.21 -16.31 1.49
C LEU A 167 25.38 -15.09 1.86
N ILE A 168 24.40 -15.29 2.74
CA ILE A 168 23.51 -14.25 3.26
C ILE A 168 23.69 -14.16 4.76
N ILE A 169 23.77 -12.94 5.27
CA ILE A 169 23.72 -12.61 6.69
C ILE A 169 22.35 -12.01 6.99
N ARG A 170 21.66 -12.49 8.02
CA ARG A 170 20.37 -11.97 8.47
C ARG A 170 20.45 -11.68 9.96
N ALA A 171 20.25 -10.41 10.35
CA ALA A 171 20.17 -10.05 11.76
C ALA A 171 18.88 -10.63 12.38
N SER A 172 18.99 -11.25 13.56
CA SER A 172 17.86 -11.83 14.28
C SER A 172 17.01 -10.74 14.94
N TYR A 173 15.69 -10.96 15.01
CA TYR A 173 14.70 -10.08 15.64
C TYR A 173 14.63 -8.66 15.08
N THR A 174 14.94 -8.49 13.79
CA THR A 174 14.80 -7.20 13.08
C THR A 174 13.55 -7.18 12.20
N LEU A 175 12.95 -5.99 12.06
CA LEU A 175 11.79 -5.77 11.21
C LEU A 175 12.22 -5.46 9.77
N GLY A 176 11.49 -6.01 8.78
CA GLY A 176 11.71 -5.69 7.36
C GLY A 176 13.12 -6.02 6.84
N GLY A 177 13.81 -7.02 7.43
CA GLY A 177 15.14 -7.44 6.98
C GLY A 177 16.29 -6.48 7.33
N ALA A 178 16.09 -5.55 8.26
CA ALA A 178 17.13 -4.61 8.68
C ALA A 178 18.39 -5.35 9.15
N GLY A 179 19.59 -4.88 8.74
CA GLY A 179 20.86 -5.54 9.03
C GLY A 179 21.14 -6.80 8.21
N GLY A 180 20.27 -7.13 7.25
CA GLY A 180 20.51 -8.21 6.28
C GLY A 180 21.53 -7.81 5.21
N ALA A 181 22.42 -8.72 4.83
CA ALA A 181 23.44 -8.47 3.81
C ALA A 181 23.68 -9.71 2.91
N PHE A 182 23.85 -9.45 1.63
CA PHE A 182 24.37 -10.43 0.68
C PHE A 182 25.90 -10.27 0.62
N VAL A 183 26.61 -11.39 0.75
CA VAL A 183 28.06 -11.44 0.74
C VAL A 183 28.52 -12.28 -0.44
N GLU A 184 28.98 -11.63 -1.48
CA GLU A 184 29.47 -12.31 -2.69
C GLU A 184 30.88 -12.84 -2.49
N LYS A 185 31.74 -12.08 -1.81
CA LYS A 185 33.16 -12.37 -1.64
C LYS A 185 33.59 -12.34 -0.18
N ALA A 186 34.61 -13.13 0.11
CA ALA A 186 35.20 -13.23 1.47
C ALA A 186 35.70 -11.88 2.01
N GLU A 187 36.15 -10.98 1.12
CA GLU A 187 36.70 -9.67 1.48
C GLU A 187 35.66 -8.76 2.17
N ASP A 188 34.37 -8.89 1.78
CA ASP A 188 33.28 -8.07 2.30
C ASP A 188 32.64 -8.68 3.58
N PHE A 189 32.98 -9.91 3.92
CA PHE A 189 32.28 -10.66 4.95
C PHE A 189 32.40 -10.03 6.34
N GLU A 190 33.61 -9.65 6.75
CA GLU A 190 33.86 -9.20 8.13
C GLU A 190 33.11 -7.90 8.48
N HIS A 191 33.10 -6.93 7.59
CA HIS A 191 32.41 -5.65 7.87
C HIS A 191 30.88 -5.83 7.81
N LEU A 192 30.35 -6.69 6.91
CA LEU A 192 28.92 -6.99 6.82
C LEU A 192 28.44 -7.82 8.01
N LEU A 193 29.25 -8.76 8.48
CA LEU A 193 28.98 -9.53 9.70
C LEU A 193 28.90 -8.62 10.93
N ALA A 194 29.87 -7.70 11.09
CA ALA A 194 29.88 -6.76 12.19
C ALA A 194 28.63 -5.85 12.17
N ALA A 195 28.25 -5.34 11.00
CA ALA A 195 27.04 -4.54 10.83
C ALA A 195 25.76 -5.32 11.19
N GLY A 196 25.67 -6.59 10.75
CA GLY A 196 24.54 -7.46 11.07
C GLY A 196 24.42 -7.76 12.58
N LEU A 197 25.52 -8.06 13.25
CA LEU A 197 25.56 -8.30 14.70
C LEU A 197 25.13 -7.02 15.46
N GLN A 198 25.57 -5.85 15.02
CA GLN A 198 25.19 -4.57 15.63
C GLN A 198 23.71 -4.23 15.42
N ALA A 199 23.15 -4.60 14.28
CA ALA A 199 21.73 -4.32 13.96
C ALA A 199 20.77 -5.21 14.78
N SER A 200 21.19 -6.38 15.21
CA SER A 200 20.37 -7.30 16.01
C SER A 200 20.27 -6.83 17.47
N PRO A 201 19.06 -6.68 18.04
CA PRO A 201 18.85 -6.35 19.44
C PRO A 201 19.48 -7.34 20.42
N VAL A 202 19.71 -8.57 19.97
CA VAL A 202 20.29 -9.68 20.79
C VAL A 202 21.71 -10.05 20.35
N HIS A 203 22.34 -9.24 19.45
CA HIS A 203 23.66 -9.48 18.89
C HIS A 203 23.82 -10.87 18.24
N GLU A 204 22.80 -11.27 17.48
CA GLU A 204 22.76 -12.56 16.80
C GLU A 204 22.48 -12.39 15.32
N VAL A 205 23.16 -13.16 14.47
CA VAL A 205 22.92 -13.23 13.05
C VAL A 205 22.84 -14.69 12.59
N LEU A 206 21.97 -14.95 11.63
CA LEU A 206 21.97 -16.19 10.86
C LEU A 206 22.83 -16.00 9.60
N ILE A 207 23.74 -16.93 9.36
CA ILE A 207 24.57 -16.98 8.16
C ILE A 207 24.13 -18.18 7.35
N GLU A 208 23.68 -17.97 6.12
CA GLU A 208 23.08 -19.01 5.27
C GLU A 208 23.69 -19.03 3.87
N GLN A 209 23.65 -20.22 3.25
CA GLN A 209 23.92 -20.38 1.84
C GLN A 209 23.01 -19.47 1.01
N SER A 210 23.57 -18.75 0.05
CA SER A 210 22.79 -17.92 -0.85
C SER A 210 21.96 -18.77 -1.82
N ILE A 211 20.69 -18.40 -1.91
CA ILE A 211 19.75 -18.89 -2.93
C ILE A 211 19.33 -17.73 -3.86
N LEU A 212 20.22 -16.78 -4.07
CA LEU A 212 19.99 -15.64 -4.95
C LEU A 212 19.61 -16.12 -6.36
N GLY A 213 18.58 -15.52 -6.93
CA GLY A 213 18.06 -15.87 -8.26
C GLY A 213 17.12 -17.06 -8.28
N TRP A 214 16.80 -17.68 -7.14
CA TRP A 214 15.71 -18.65 -7.05
C TRP A 214 14.36 -17.93 -7.15
N LYS A 215 13.31 -18.67 -7.49
CA LYS A 215 11.94 -18.18 -7.48
C LYS A 215 11.40 -18.11 -6.05
N GLU A 216 10.64 -17.09 -5.75
CA GLU A 216 9.99 -16.92 -4.43
C GLU A 216 8.49 -17.01 -4.56
N TYR A 217 7.88 -17.78 -3.65
CA TYR A 217 6.45 -18.01 -3.57
C TYR A 217 5.97 -17.87 -2.13
N GLU A 218 4.74 -17.40 -2.00
CA GLU A 218 4.05 -17.33 -0.71
C GLU A 218 2.72 -18.07 -0.81
N LEU A 219 2.35 -18.75 0.27
CA LEU A 219 1.03 -19.31 0.46
C LEU A 219 0.37 -18.63 1.66
N GLU A 220 -0.73 -17.95 1.42
CA GLU A 220 -1.61 -17.49 2.49
C GLU A 220 -2.54 -18.63 2.88
N VAL A 221 -2.45 -19.04 4.15
CA VAL A 221 -3.16 -20.22 4.65
C VAL A 221 -4.03 -19.86 5.83
N MET A 222 -5.11 -20.63 6.01
CA MET A 222 -5.99 -20.53 7.16
C MET A 222 -6.04 -21.89 7.87
N ARG A 223 -5.87 -21.89 9.21
CA ARG A 223 -5.93 -23.10 10.02
C ARG A 223 -6.86 -22.90 11.23
N ASP A 224 -7.69 -23.88 11.52
CA ASP A 224 -8.55 -23.90 12.72
C ASP A 224 -7.94 -24.69 13.90
N ASN A 225 -8.69 -24.73 15.01
CA ASN A 225 -8.23 -25.39 16.25
C ASN A 225 -8.14 -26.92 16.17
N ILE A 226 -8.84 -27.55 15.23
CA ILE A 226 -8.83 -29.03 15.05
C ILE A 226 -7.89 -29.45 13.93
N GLY A 227 -7.19 -28.50 13.28
CA GLY A 227 -6.19 -28.78 12.27
C GLY A 227 -6.71 -28.82 10.83
N ASN A 228 -7.98 -28.44 10.58
CA ASN A 228 -8.43 -28.17 9.23
C ASN A 228 -7.64 -26.97 8.67
N MET A 229 -7.23 -27.07 7.42
CA MET A 229 -6.43 -26.03 6.76
C MET A 229 -6.80 -25.88 5.31
N ILE A 230 -6.77 -24.64 4.81
CA ILE A 230 -6.93 -24.28 3.41
C ILE A 230 -5.84 -23.33 2.98
N VAL A 231 -5.49 -23.33 1.70
CA VAL A 231 -4.68 -22.32 1.03
C VAL A 231 -5.63 -21.31 0.42
N ILE A 232 -5.58 -20.06 0.92
CA ILE A 232 -6.43 -18.96 0.44
C ILE A 232 -5.93 -18.46 -0.91
N CYS A 233 -4.61 -18.29 -1.03
CA CYS A 233 -3.99 -17.72 -2.22
C CYS A 233 -2.55 -18.19 -2.37
N SER A 234 -2.14 -18.50 -3.59
CA SER A 234 -0.74 -18.63 -3.99
C SER A 234 -0.27 -17.32 -4.59
N ILE A 235 0.87 -16.81 -4.14
CA ILE A 235 1.47 -15.56 -4.56
C ILE A 235 2.86 -15.86 -5.11
N GLU A 236 3.21 -15.27 -6.25
CA GLU A 236 4.51 -15.40 -6.88
C GLU A 236 5.18 -14.03 -6.96
N ASN A 237 6.45 -13.96 -6.55
CA ASN A 237 7.26 -12.77 -6.72
C ASN A 237 7.81 -12.69 -8.16
N PHE A 238 7.60 -11.53 -8.78
CA PHE A 238 8.17 -11.20 -10.08
C PHE A 238 9.70 -11.08 -10.02
N ASP A 239 10.19 -10.46 -8.93
CA ASP A 239 11.63 -10.39 -8.66
C ASP A 239 12.11 -11.71 -8.04
N PRO A 240 13.27 -12.23 -8.46
CA PRO A 240 13.84 -13.41 -7.85
C PRO A 240 14.33 -13.14 -6.42
N MET A 241 14.61 -14.20 -5.67
CA MET A 241 15.25 -14.14 -4.34
C MET A 241 16.45 -13.19 -4.35
N GLY A 242 16.50 -12.30 -3.35
CA GLY A 242 17.49 -11.23 -3.20
C GLY A 242 16.87 -9.84 -3.11
N VAL A 243 15.63 -9.68 -3.53
CA VAL A 243 14.77 -8.51 -3.24
C VAL A 243 13.79 -8.92 -2.15
N HIS A 244 13.62 -8.08 -1.12
CA HIS A 244 12.65 -8.34 -0.05
C HIS A 244 11.24 -8.48 -0.63
N THR A 245 10.46 -9.47 -0.18
CA THR A 245 9.12 -9.73 -0.72
C THR A 245 8.20 -8.51 -0.66
N GLY A 246 8.30 -7.66 0.37
CA GLY A 246 7.57 -6.38 0.48
C GLY A 246 7.95 -5.34 -0.58
N ASP A 247 9.13 -5.46 -1.19
CA ASP A 247 9.63 -4.61 -2.28
C ASP A 247 9.51 -5.28 -3.66
N SER A 248 9.06 -6.54 -3.72
CA SER A 248 8.84 -7.25 -4.97
C SER A 248 7.46 -6.93 -5.57
N ILE A 249 7.40 -6.90 -6.90
CA ILE A 249 6.14 -7.00 -7.62
C ILE A 249 5.62 -8.42 -7.41
N THR A 250 4.36 -8.57 -7.02
CA THR A 250 3.78 -9.88 -6.76
C THR A 250 2.57 -10.14 -7.65
N VAL A 251 2.37 -11.41 -7.99
CA VAL A 251 1.29 -11.87 -8.88
C VAL A 251 0.51 -12.97 -8.17
N ALA A 252 -0.80 -12.90 -8.26
CA ALA A 252 -1.71 -13.92 -7.77
C ALA A 252 -2.79 -14.26 -8.83
N PRO A 253 -3.11 -15.55 -9.02
CA PRO A 253 -2.41 -16.71 -8.46
C PRO A 253 -1.00 -16.85 -9.04
N ALA A 254 -0.16 -17.73 -8.47
CA ALA A 254 1.17 -18.03 -9.02
C ALA A 254 1.04 -18.53 -10.47
N MET A 255 1.75 -17.85 -11.40
CA MET A 255 1.59 -18.05 -12.85
C MET A 255 2.59 -19.03 -13.45
N THR A 256 3.80 -19.15 -12.85
CA THR A 256 4.88 -19.98 -13.38
C THR A 256 5.12 -21.26 -12.58
N LEU A 257 4.29 -21.51 -11.56
CA LEU A 257 4.39 -22.65 -10.67
C LEU A 257 3.70 -23.90 -11.28
N PRO A 258 4.44 -24.97 -11.61
CA PRO A 258 3.80 -26.21 -12.04
C PRO A 258 2.91 -26.82 -10.93
N ASP A 259 1.78 -27.41 -11.29
CA ASP A 259 0.84 -28.00 -10.32
C ASP A 259 1.51 -29.02 -9.40
N THR A 260 2.40 -29.87 -9.91
CA THR A 260 3.14 -30.83 -9.08
C THR A 260 4.03 -30.17 -8.00
N VAL A 261 4.59 -29.00 -8.30
CA VAL A 261 5.37 -28.22 -7.33
C VAL A 261 4.44 -27.52 -6.33
N TYR A 262 3.34 -26.95 -6.83
CA TYR A 262 2.31 -26.35 -5.99
C TYR A 262 1.75 -27.33 -4.95
N GLN A 263 1.41 -28.56 -5.37
CA GLN A 263 0.90 -29.59 -4.46
C GLN A 263 1.94 -30.00 -3.40
N ARG A 264 3.22 -30.06 -3.77
CA ARG A 264 4.30 -30.28 -2.80
C ARG A 264 4.43 -29.13 -1.81
N MET A 265 4.37 -27.88 -2.26
CA MET A 265 4.42 -26.70 -1.41
C MET A 265 3.21 -26.67 -0.47
N ARG A 266 2.00 -26.95 -0.99
CA ARG A 266 0.78 -27.07 -0.21
C ARG A 266 0.92 -28.11 0.90
N ASN A 267 1.43 -29.30 0.58
CA ASN A 267 1.66 -30.35 1.56
C ASN A 267 2.70 -29.94 2.61
N TYR A 268 3.76 -29.25 2.21
CA TYR A 268 4.73 -28.71 3.14
C TYR A 268 4.10 -27.65 4.06
N ALA A 269 3.32 -26.72 3.55
CA ALA A 269 2.61 -25.72 4.36
C ALA A 269 1.69 -26.39 5.38
N ILE A 270 0.92 -27.43 4.99
CA ILE A 270 0.07 -28.20 5.90
C ILE A 270 0.90 -28.85 7.02
N THR A 271 2.01 -29.49 6.65
CA THR A 271 2.88 -30.16 7.62
C THR A 271 3.55 -29.14 8.57
N MET A 272 4.03 -28.03 8.03
CA MET A 272 4.63 -26.94 8.81
C MET A 272 3.63 -26.37 9.81
N MET A 273 2.43 -26.00 9.36
CA MET A 273 1.39 -25.43 10.22
C MET A 273 0.89 -26.36 11.30
N ASN A 274 0.84 -27.66 11.04
CA ASN A 274 0.46 -28.65 12.05
C ASN A 274 1.57 -28.92 13.06
N SER A 275 2.78 -28.46 12.79
CA SER A 275 3.96 -28.74 13.64
C SER A 275 4.44 -27.57 14.47
N ILE A 276 3.98 -26.31 14.19
CA ILE A 276 4.44 -25.11 14.93
C ILE A 276 3.85 -24.97 16.33
N GLY A 277 2.78 -25.69 16.68
CA GLY A 277 2.08 -25.59 17.97
C GLY A 277 0.62 -25.20 17.84
N ASN A 278 0.04 -24.65 18.91
CA ASN A 278 -1.36 -24.22 18.90
C ASN A 278 -1.50 -22.89 18.15
N PHE A 279 -2.13 -22.97 17.00
CA PHE A 279 -2.40 -21.84 16.14
C PHE A 279 -3.76 -22.02 15.45
N ALA A 280 -4.58 -20.98 15.51
CA ALA A 280 -5.84 -20.89 14.78
C ALA A 280 -6.01 -19.48 14.20
N GLY A 281 -5.99 -19.38 12.88
CA GLY A 281 -6.05 -18.07 12.18
C GLY A 281 -5.38 -18.09 10.83
N GLY A 282 -5.11 -16.90 10.31
CA GLY A 282 -4.39 -16.70 9.06
C GLY A 282 -2.87 -16.69 9.26
N CYS A 283 -2.14 -17.25 8.32
CA CYS A 283 -0.68 -17.36 8.34
C CYS A 283 -0.10 -17.24 6.94
N ASN A 284 1.05 -16.57 6.83
CA ASN A 284 1.84 -16.53 5.62
C ASN A 284 2.98 -17.53 5.70
N VAL A 285 3.15 -18.37 4.67
CA VAL A 285 4.25 -19.34 4.55
C VAL A 285 5.03 -19.03 3.28
N GLN A 286 6.33 -18.77 3.42
CA GLN A 286 7.21 -18.39 2.30
C GLN A 286 8.12 -19.55 1.89
N PHE A 287 8.25 -19.71 0.57
CA PHE A 287 9.06 -20.76 -0.05
C PHE A 287 9.99 -20.19 -1.13
N ALA A 288 11.18 -20.77 -1.23
CA ALA A 288 12.01 -20.61 -2.42
C ALA A 288 12.01 -21.91 -3.24
N VAL A 289 11.92 -21.76 -4.55
CA VAL A 289 11.95 -22.88 -5.51
C VAL A 289 13.11 -22.68 -6.47
N SER A 290 13.92 -23.74 -6.64
CA SER A 290 15.05 -23.68 -7.58
C SER A 290 14.56 -23.41 -9.02
N PRO A 291 15.39 -22.75 -9.86
CA PRO A 291 14.98 -22.43 -11.24
C PRO A 291 14.57 -23.62 -12.09
N ASP A 292 15.05 -24.84 -11.76
CA ASP A 292 14.68 -26.12 -12.40
C ASP A 292 13.41 -26.77 -11.80
N ASN A 293 12.79 -26.14 -10.80
CA ASN A 293 11.62 -26.61 -10.07
C ASN A 293 11.81 -27.94 -9.29
N GLN A 294 13.04 -28.36 -9.02
CA GLN A 294 13.32 -29.63 -8.32
C GLN A 294 13.35 -29.48 -6.80
N THR A 295 13.94 -28.40 -6.31
CA THR A 295 14.15 -28.16 -4.88
C THR A 295 13.21 -27.07 -4.37
N ILE A 296 12.56 -27.35 -3.25
CA ILE A 296 11.71 -26.40 -2.51
C ILE A 296 12.34 -26.21 -1.12
N ILE A 297 12.49 -24.97 -0.71
CA ILE A 297 13.02 -24.57 0.60
C ILE A 297 11.96 -23.73 1.32
N GLY A 298 11.68 -24.08 2.58
CA GLY A 298 10.89 -23.24 3.49
C GLY A 298 11.75 -22.09 4.00
N ILE A 299 11.27 -20.86 3.83
CA ILE A 299 11.99 -19.64 4.21
C ILE A 299 11.57 -19.16 5.58
N GLU A 300 10.26 -18.96 5.78
CA GLU A 300 9.69 -18.50 7.05
C GLU A 300 8.19 -18.79 7.15
N ILE A 301 7.70 -18.74 8.39
CA ILE A 301 6.27 -18.76 8.73
C ILE A 301 5.97 -17.51 9.55
N ASN A 302 4.91 -16.81 9.20
CA ASN A 302 4.39 -15.68 9.95
C ASN A 302 3.03 -16.06 10.57
N PRO A 303 2.94 -16.52 11.85
CA PRO A 303 1.70 -17.01 12.46
C PRO A 303 0.80 -15.85 12.90
N ARG A 304 0.52 -14.97 12.01
CA ARG A 304 -0.30 -13.77 12.17
C ARG A 304 -0.79 -13.30 10.82
N VAL A 305 -1.79 -12.43 10.83
CA VAL A 305 -2.13 -11.65 9.63
C VAL A 305 -0.93 -10.80 9.22
N SER A 306 -0.68 -10.75 7.93
CA SER A 306 0.47 -10.07 7.32
C SER A 306 0.01 -9.12 6.21
N ARG A 307 0.95 -8.39 5.60
CA ARG A 307 0.68 -7.58 4.42
C ARG A 307 0.14 -8.43 3.26
N SER A 308 0.74 -9.60 3.04
CA SER A 308 0.26 -10.57 2.04
C SER A 308 -1.14 -11.08 2.34
N SER A 309 -1.54 -11.16 3.63
CA SER A 309 -2.91 -11.55 4.00
C SER A 309 -3.94 -10.50 3.60
N ALA A 310 -3.61 -9.20 3.73
CA ALA A 310 -4.47 -8.13 3.23
C ALA A 310 -4.61 -8.20 1.70
N LEU A 311 -3.49 -8.37 1.00
CA LEU A 311 -3.47 -8.60 -0.45
C LEU A 311 -4.33 -9.81 -0.83
N ALA A 312 -4.11 -10.96 -0.20
CA ALA A 312 -4.85 -12.20 -0.50
C ALA A 312 -6.35 -12.06 -0.23
N SER A 313 -6.74 -11.34 0.83
CA SER A 313 -8.16 -11.05 1.11
C SER A 313 -8.80 -10.23 0.00
N LYS A 314 -8.11 -9.19 -0.49
CA LYS A 314 -8.60 -8.35 -1.60
C LYS A 314 -8.52 -9.09 -2.95
N ALA A 315 -7.51 -9.92 -3.14
CA ALA A 315 -7.33 -10.71 -4.35
C ALA A 315 -8.41 -11.78 -4.52
N THR A 316 -8.83 -12.42 -3.46
CA THR A 316 -9.77 -13.55 -3.51
C THR A 316 -11.18 -13.21 -3.03
N GLY A 317 -11.37 -12.07 -2.37
CA GLY A 317 -12.59 -11.75 -1.65
C GLY A 317 -12.75 -12.51 -0.32
N TYR A 318 -11.88 -13.48 0.01
CA TYR A 318 -11.95 -14.24 1.24
C TYR A 318 -11.50 -13.39 2.45
N PRO A 319 -12.34 -13.15 3.46
CA PRO A 319 -12.06 -12.19 4.53
C PRO A 319 -11.17 -12.80 5.63
N ILE A 320 -9.86 -12.92 5.37
CA ILE A 320 -8.89 -13.60 6.25
C ILE A 320 -8.96 -13.12 7.69
N ALA A 321 -8.91 -11.80 7.92
CA ALA A 321 -8.90 -11.23 9.28
C ALA A 321 -10.21 -11.51 10.04
N LYS A 322 -11.35 -11.44 9.35
CA LYS A 322 -12.68 -11.74 9.91
C LYS A 322 -12.81 -13.20 10.33
N VAL A 323 -12.40 -14.11 9.45
CA VAL A 323 -12.40 -15.55 9.72
C VAL A 323 -11.39 -15.88 10.82
N ALA A 324 -10.16 -15.32 10.78
CA ALA A 324 -9.14 -15.54 11.80
C ALA A 324 -9.65 -15.15 13.22
N ALA A 325 -10.36 -14.03 13.35
CA ALA A 325 -10.95 -13.62 14.62
C ALA A 325 -12.00 -14.63 15.13
N LYS A 326 -12.82 -15.21 14.26
CA LYS A 326 -13.80 -16.24 14.63
C LYS A 326 -13.12 -17.55 15.01
N LEU A 327 -12.07 -17.96 14.30
CA LEU A 327 -11.29 -19.15 14.66
C LEU A 327 -10.61 -18.99 16.03
N ALA A 328 -10.11 -17.78 16.34
CA ALA A 328 -9.48 -17.49 17.62
C ALA A 328 -10.43 -17.65 18.82
N ILE A 329 -11.73 -17.47 18.63
CA ILE A 329 -12.76 -17.66 19.67
C ILE A 329 -13.43 -19.03 19.64
N GLY A 330 -12.84 -20.01 18.91
CA GLY A 330 -13.19 -21.43 18.99
C GLY A 330 -14.05 -21.98 17.86
N TYR A 331 -14.41 -21.20 16.84
CA TYR A 331 -15.02 -21.73 15.62
C TYR A 331 -14.03 -22.59 14.84
N ASN A 332 -14.55 -23.52 14.05
CA ASN A 332 -13.82 -24.25 13.03
C ASN A 332 -14.23 -23.79 11.63
N LEU A 333 -13.38 -24.04 10.63
CA LEU A 333 -13.59 -23.58 9.26
C LEU A 333 -14.89 -24.09 8.64
N ASP A 334 -15.27 -25.33 8.94
CA ASP A 334 -16.48 -25.99 8.46
C ASP A 334 -17.76 -25.47 9.13
N GLU A 335 -17.66 -24.81 10.28
CA GLU A 335 -18.77 -24.19 11.00
C GLU A 335 -19.08 -22.76 10.52
N LEU A 336 -18.16 -22.15 9.77
CA LEU A 336 -18.31 -20.80 9.23
C LEU A 336 -18.81 -20.83 7.79
N SER A 337 -19.73 -19.94 7.45
CA SER A 337 -20.15 -19.73 6.07
C SER A 337 -19.17 -18.84 5.31
N ASN A 338 -18.97 -19.12 4.02
CA ASN A 338 -18.25 -18.21 3.12
C ASN A 338 -19.14 -16.98 2.86
N SER A 339 -18.66 -15.80 3.21
CA SER A 339 -19.42 -14.54 3.09
C SER A 339 -19.65 -14.12 1.63
N ILE A 340 -18.86 -14.61 0.68
CA ILE A 340 -18.95 -14.27 -0.73
C ILE A 340 -20.08 -15.04 -1.42
N THR A 341 -20.17 -16.33 -1.17
CA THR A 341 -21.21 -17.19 -1.76
C THR A 341 -22.47 -17.24 -0.90
N GLY A 342 -22.31 -17.15 0.44
CA GLY A 342 -23.39 -17.34 1.42
C GLY A 342 -23.96 -18.76 1.50
N THR A 343 -23.50 -19.67 0.63
CA THR A 343 -24.02 -21.05 0.49
C THR A 343 -22.96 -22.12 0.70
N THR A 344 -21.68 -21.77 0.61
CA THR A 344 -20.55 -22.66 0.86
C THR A 344 -19.95 -22.41 2.24
N SER A 345 -19.17 -23.39 2.75
CA SER A 345 -18.38 -23.26 3.98
C SER A 345 -17.15 -22.38 3.76
N ALA A 346 -16.65 -21.76 4.84
CA ALA A 346 -15.33 -21.12 4.84
C ALA A 346 -14.19 -22.15 4.65
N TYR A 347 -14.46 -23.42 4.83
CA TYR A 347 -13.55 -24.55 4.53
C TYR A 347 -13.58 -24.90 3.04
N PHE A 348 -13.29 -23.91 2.19
CA PHE A 348 -13.25 -24.01 0.73
C PHE A 348 -12.05 -23.21 0.21
N GLU A 349 -11.13 -23.88 -0.46
CA GLU A 349 -9.97 -23.19 -1.05
C GLU A 349 -10.42 -22.30 -2.21
N PRO A 350 -10.11 -20.99 -2.19
CA PRO A 350 -10.48 -20.10 -3.27
C PRO A 350 -9.87 -20.52 -4.62
N ALA A 351 -10.67 -20.41 -5.66
CA ALA A 351 -10.24 -20.51 -7.04
C ALA A 351 -10.64 -19.21 -7.76
N ILE A 352 -9.71 -18.60 -8.48
CA ILE A 352 -9.93 -17.34 -9.18
C ILE A 352 -9.63 -17.51 -10.68
N ASP A 353 -10.42 -16.83 -11.53
CA ASP A 353 -10.29 -16.87 -12.99
C ASP A 353 -9.79 -15.53 -13.59
N TYR A 354 -9.21 -14.67 -12.74
CA TYR A 354 -8.58 -13.40 -13.08
C TYR A 354 -7.15 -13.37 -12.51
N VAL A 355 -6.40 -12.35 -12.87
CA VAL A 355 -5.01 -12.17 -12.44
C VAL A 355 -4.89 -10.87 -11.65
N ILE A 356 -4.14 -10.93 -10.57
CA ILE A 356 -3.81 -9.79 -9.73
C ILE A 356 -2.32 -9.49 -9.88
N VAL A 357 -1.99 -8.20 -10.01
CA VAL A 357 -0.61 -7.71 -9.92
C VAL A 357 -0.54 -6.62 -8.86
N LYS A 358 0.30 -6.81 -7.87
CA LYS A 358 0.63 -5.82 -6.84
C LYS A 358 1.99 -5.20 -7.16
N ILE A 359 2.09 -3.87 -7.12
CA ILE A 359 3.35 -3.15 -7.25
C ILE A 359 3.56 -2.30 -6.01
N PRO A 360 4.73 -2.41 -5.35
CA PRO A 360 5.08 -1.55 -4.22
C PRO A 360 5.23 -0.08 -4.64
N ARG A 361 4.98 0.84 -3.71
CA ARG A 361 5.20 2.27 -3.87
C ARG A 361 6.37 2.73 -2.99
N TRP A 362 7.34 3.41 -3.60
CA TRP A 362 8.52 3.98 -2.92
C TRP A 362 8.50 5.51 -3.01
N ASN A 363 9.26 6.17 -2.12
CA ASN A 363 9.41 7.64 -2.10
C ASN A 363 10.86 8.10 -2.33
N PHE A 364 11.62 7.39 -3.15
CA PHE A 364 12.99 7.79 -3.50
C PHE A 364 13.08 9.14 -4.23
N ASP A 365 11.98 9.60 -4.80
CA ASP A 365 11.82 10.92 -5.40
C ASP A 365 11.94 12.06 -4.37
N LYS A 366 11.55 11.82 -3.11
CA LYS A 366 11.60 12.81 -2.02
C LYS A 366 12.93 12.83 -1.28
N PHE A 367 13.63 11.71 -1.19
CA PHE A 367 14.85 11.58 -0.41
C PHE A 367 16.09 11.55 -1.31
N LYS A 368 16.70 12.74 -1.54
CA LYS A 368 17.97 12.86 -2.26
C LYS A 368 19.07 12.15 -1.48
N GLY A 369 19.86 11.29 -2.16
CA GLY A 369 20.94 10.53 -1.55
C GLY A 369 20.54 9.21 -0.91
N ALA A 370 19.25 8.85 -0.87
CA ALA A 370 18.82 7.52 -0.45
C ALA A 370 19.31 6.43 -1.41
N ASP A 371 19.75 5.31 -0.86
CA ASP A 371 20.08 4.13 -1.66
C ASP A 371 18.83 3.56 -2.34
N ARG A 372 18.77 3.69 -3.66
CA ARG A 372 17.65 3.27 -4.51
C ARG A 372 17.69 1.79 -4.89
N ARG A 373 18.76 1.07 -4.54
CA ARG A 373 18.91 -0.35 -4.82
C ARG A 373 18.00 -1.14 -3.88
N LEU A 374 17.17 -2.01 -4.45
CA LEU A 374 16.36 -2.96 -3.69
C LEU A 374 17.23 -4.15 -3.26
N GLY A 375 16.95 -4.69 -2.09
CA GLY A 375 17.73 -5.77 -1.50
C GLY A 375 16.95 -6.49 -0.41
N LEU A 376 17.64 -7.02 0.58
CA LEU A 376 17.04 -7.83 1.65
C LEU A 376 16.23 -7.00 2.67
N SER A 377 16.47 -5.68 2.74
CA SER A 377 15.75 -4.76 3.61
C SER A 377 14.66 -4.06 2.83
N MET A 378 13.44 -4.06 3.38
CA MET A 378 12.27 -3.42 2.80
C MET A 378 12.39 -1.90 2.78
N LYS A 379 12.00 -1.28 1.66
CA LYS A 379 12.04 0.18 1.44
C LYS A 379 10.71 0.78 0.97
N ALA A 380 9.74 -0.06 0.59
CA ALA A 380 8.42 0.39 0.15
C ALA A 380 7.61 0.98 1.31
N VAL A 381 6.84 2.02 0.99
CA VAL A 381 5.99 2.76 1.96
C VAL A 381 4.49 2.47 1.77
N GLY A 382 4.12 1.85 0.67
CA GLY A 382 2.75 1.47 0.33
C GLY A 382 2.74 0.58 -0.89
N GLU A 383 1.55 0.25 -1.38
CA GLU A 383 1.38 -0.60 -2.55
C GLU A 383 0.09 -0.31 -3.31
N VAL A 384 0.02 -0.77 -4.53
CA VAL A 384 -1.16 -0.77 -5.38
C VAL A 384 -1.44 -2.16 -5.91
N MET A 385 -2.70 -2.44 -6.25
CA MET A 385 -3.09 -3.69 -6.85
C MET A 385 -3.94 -3.42 -8.10
N GLY A 386 -3.62 -4.11 -9.19
CA GLY A 386 -4.42 -4.16 -10.41
C GLY A 386 -5.03 -5.54 -10.59
N ILE A 387 -6.31 -5.58 -10.98
CA ILE A 387 -7.06 -6.81 -11.29
C ILE A 387 -7.41 -6.80 -12.78
N GLY A 388 -7.16 -7.89 -13.48
CA GLY A 388 -7.47 -8.03 -14.91
C GLY A 388 -7.71 -9.49 -15.31
N ARG A 389 -8.23 -9.69 -16.52
CA ARG A 389 -8.46 -11.05 -17.08
C ARG A 389 -7.16 -11.73 -17.55
N ASN A 390 -6.08 -10.96 -17.61
CA ASN A 390 -4.75 -11.45 -17.94
C ASN A 390 -3.68 -10.62 -17.23
N PHE A 391 -2.45 -11.14 -17.18
CA PHE A 391 -1.33 -10.51 -16.48
C PHE A 391 -1.02 -9.10 -17.01
N GLN A 392 -1.05 -8.88 -18.33
CA GLN A 392 -0.71 -7.60 -18.94
C GLN A 392 -1.74 -6.53 -18.57
N GLU A 393 -3.04 -6.85 -18.58
CA GLU A 393 -4.09 -5.92 -18.13
C GLU A 393 -3.91 -5.54 -16.66
N ALA A 394 -3.69 -6.53 -15.78
CA ALA A 394 -3.46 -6.31 -14.36
C ALA A 394 -2.20 -5.48 -14.09
N LEU A 395 -1.10 -5.76 -14.82
CA LEU A 395 0.17 -5.02 -14.73
C LEU A 395 0.01 -3.56 -15.16
N GLN A 396 -0.67 -3.30 -16.28
CA GLN A 396 -0.92 -1.95 -16.78
C GLN A 396 -1.74 -1.14 -15.76
N LYS A 397 -2.80 -1.70 -15.21
CA LYS A 397 -3.63 -1.07 -14.17
C LYS A 397 -2.81 -0.77 -12.91
N ALA A 398 -1.98 -1.69 -12.46
CA ALA A 398 -1.12 -1.47 -11.32
C ALA A 398 -0.12 -0.32 -11.58
N CYS A 399 0.47 -0.24 -12.78
CA CYS A 399 1.34 0.87 -13.19
C CYS A 399 0.60 2.23 -13.21
N GLN A 400 -0.66 2.25 -13.69
CA GLN A 400 -1.52 3.45 -13.70
C GLN A 400 -1.83 3.96 -12.29
N SER A 401 -1.85 3.05 -11.31
CA SER A 401 -2.19 3.33 -9.90
C SER A 401 -1.04 3.89 -9.07
N LEU A 402 0.22 3.82 -9.55
CA LEU A 402 1.42 4.11 -8.74
C LEU A 402 1.61 5.58 -8.32
N GLU A 403 0.87 6.52 -8.89
CA GLU A 403 1.01 7.96 -8.62
C GLU A 403 2.44 8.50 -8.87
N ILE A 404 3.06 8.03 -9.96
CA ILE A 404 4.40 8.44 -10.42
C ILE A 404 4.37 9.17 -11.77
N LYS A 405 3.20 9.72 -12.13
CA LYS A 405 2.97 10.43 -13.41
C LYS A 405 3.20 9.56 -14.65
N ARG A 406 3.01 8.22 -14.56
CA ARG A 406 3.01 7.28 -15.69
C ARG A 406 1.57 6.96 -16.10
N ASN A 407 1.36 6.67 -17.38
CA ASN A 407 0.05 6.32 -17.93
C ASN A 407 -0.18 4.79 -17.99
N GLY A 408 0.81 4.04 -17.60
CA GLY A 408 0.91 2.58 -17.64
C GLY A 408 2.35 2.16 -17.79
N LEU A 409 2.61 0.95 -18.26
CA LEU A 409 3.92 0.46 -18.61
C LEU A 409 4.23 0.79 -20.08
N GLY A 410 5.15 1.73 -20.30
CA GLY A 410 5.53 2.20 -21.64
C GLY A 410 4.52 3.14 -22.32
N ALA A 411 4.80 3.52 -23.58
CA ALA A 411 3.93 4.31 -24.45
C ALA A 411 3.50 5.67 -23.83
N ASP A 412 4.38 6.36 -23.13
CA ASP A 412 4.09 7.64 -22.45
C ASP A 412 5.16 8.72 -22.64
N GLY A 413 6.14 8.46 -23.52
CA GLY A 413 7.22 9.40 -23.85
C GLY A 413 8.29 9.55 -22.78
N LYS A 414 8.29 8.71 -21.75
CA LYS A 414 9.25 8.74 -20.62
C LYS A 414 10.24 7.58 -20.64
N GLU A 415 10.34 6.91 -21.77
CA GLU A 415 11.23 5.78 -21.96
C GLU A 415 12.69 6.22 -21.94
N LEU A 416 13.50 5.45 -21.23
CA LEU A 416 14.94 5.65 -21.16
C LEU A 416 15.57 5.18 -22.48
N LYS A 417 16.47 6.00 -23.06
CA LYS A 417 17.15 5.71 -24.32
C LYS A 417 18.63 5.35 -24.14
N ASP A 418 19.17 5.55 -22.94
CA ASP A 418 20.56 5.23 -22.62
C ASP A 418 20.72 3.72 -22.32
N GLN A 419 21.28 3.00 -23.28
CA GLN A 419 21.50 1.56 -23.20
C GLN A 419 22.41 1.17 -22.03
N ALA A 420 23.44 1.97 -21.71
CA ALA A 420 24.37 1.66 -20.62
C ALA A 420 23.68 1.78 -19.26
N GLN A 421 22.85 2.81 -19.09
CA GLN A 421 22.06 3.01 -17.89
C GLN A 421 20.99 1.91 -17.73
N ILE A 422 20.35 1.49 -18.83
CA ILE A 422 19.39 0.37 -18.81
C ILE A 422 20.07 -0.91 -18.37
N LEU A 423 21.19 -1.30 -18.99
CA LEU A 423 21.93 -2.52 -18.63
C LEU A 423 22.37 -2.51 -17.17
N HIS A 424 22.84 -1.36 -16.68
CA HIS A 424 23.17 -1.20 -15.26
C HIS A 424 21.95 -1.43 -14.34
N SER A 425 20.81 -0.84 -14.70
CA SER A 425 19.57 -0.99 -13.93
C SER A 425 19.00 -2.41 -13.96
N LEU A 426 19.13 -3.12 -15.08
CA LEU A 426 18.73 -4.54 -15.18
C LEU A 426 19.55 -5.43 -14.26
N ALA A 427 20.86 -5.18 -14.13
CA ALA A 427 21.75 -5.92 -13.25
C ALA A 427 21.58 -5.58 -11.76
N ASN A 428 21.11 -4.36 -11.46
CA ASN A 428 20.95 -3.85 -10.09
C ASN A 428 19.47 -3.55 -9.80
N PRO A 429 18.76 -4.40 -9.04
CA PRO A 429 17.34 -4.19 -8.75
C PRO A 429 17.07 -2.81 -8.18
N SER A 430 16.14 -2.09 -8.78
CA SER A 430 15.72 -0.75 -8.37
C SER A 430 14.21 -0.59 -8.58
N TRP A 431 13.64 0.40 -7.93
CA TRP A 431 12.20 0.67 -7.97
C TRP A 431 11.62 0.86 -9.39
N ASN A 432 12.42 1.30 -10.34
CA ASN A 432 12.03 1.54 -11.74
C ASN A 432 12.49 0.44 -12.71
N ARG A 433 13.03 -0.67 -12.20
CA ARG A 433 13.54 -1.79 -13.01
C ARG A 433 12.50 -2.34 -13.99
N LEU A 434 11.24 -2.43 -13.60
CA LEU A 434 10.15 -2.86 -14.48
C LEU A 434 10.09 -2.02 -15.76
N PHE A 435 10.15 -0.69 -15.63
CA PHE A 435 10.12 0.22 -16.77
C PHE A 435 11.37 0.05 -17.65
N HIS A 436 12.53 -0.18 -17.04
CA HIS A 436 13.78 -0.41 -17.80
C HIS A 436 13.81 -1.78 -18.49
N VAL A 437 13.08 -2.79 -17.99
CA VAL A 437 12.86 -4.06 -18.73
C VAL A 437 12.07 -3.79 -20.01
N TYR A 438 11.02 -2.97 -19.92
CA TYR A 438 10.24 -2.55 -21.09
C TYR A 438 11.11 -1.77 -22.10
N ASP A 439 11.86 -0.77 -21.62
CA ASP A 439 12.75 0.05 -22.43
C ASP A 439 13.85 -0.79 -23.10
N ALA A 440 14.37 -1.81 -22.42
CA ALA A 440 15.36 -2.74 -22.97
C ALA A 440 14.83 -3.51 -24.19
N PHE A 441 13.61 -4.04 -24.11
CA PHE A 441 12.97 -4.68 -25.26
C PHE A 441 12.73 -3.69 -26.41
N LYS A 442 12.32 -2.47 -26.09
CA LYS A 442 12.07 -1.40 -27.07
C LYS A 442 13.37 -1.00 -27.81
N LEU A 443 14.51 -1.05 -27.14
CA LEU A 443 15.83 -0.81 -27.76
C LEU A 443 16.40 -2.03 -28.48
N GLY A 444 15.70 -3.17 -28.49
CA GLY A 444 16.15 -4.40 -29.15
C GLY A 444 17.25 -5.16 -28.40
N ILE A 445 17.41 -4.93 -27.09
CA ILE A 445 18.28 -5.75 -26.23
C ILE A 445 17.73 -7.16 -26.22
N SER A 446 18.62 -8.16 -26.42
CA SER A 446 18.17 -9.55 -26.58
C SER A 446 17.46 -10.07 -25.32
N PHE A 447 16.41 -10.87 -25.51
CA PHE A 447 15.68 -11.56 -24.44
C PHE A 447 16.64 -12.27 -23.47
N ARG A 448 17.63 -12.98 -24.00
CA ARG A 448 18.63 -13.69 -23.20
C ARG A 448 19.44 -12.74 -22.32
N THR A 449 19.88 -11.62 -22.85
CA THR A 449 20.63 -10.61 -22.07
C THR A 449 19.79 -10.08 -20.92
N ILE A 450 18.52 -9.75 -21.19
CA ILE A 450 17.60 -9.25 -20.16
C ILE A 450 17.39 -10.32 -19.08
N GLN A 451 17.13 -11.56 -19.47
CA GLN A 451 16.96 -12.67 -18.54
C GLN A 451 18.22 -12.96 -17.71
N ASP A 452 19.40 -12.98 -18.35
CA ASP A 452 20.67 -13.23 -17.67
C ASP A 452 21.00 -12.16 -16.63
N LEU A 453 20.68 -10.90 -16.90
CA LEU A 453 20.92 -9.80 -15.97
C LEU A 453 19.89 -9.73 -14.86
N THR A 454 18.61 -9.94 -15.17
CA THR A 454 17.52 -9.73 -14.22
C THR A 454 17.20 -10.96 -13.39
N LYS A 455 17.43 -12.15 -13.92
CA LYS A 455 16.98 -13.45 -13.39
C LYS A 455 15.45 -13.57 -13.25
N ILE A 456 14.69 -12.63 -13.81
CA ILE A 456 13.22 -12.68 -13.85
C ILE A 456 12.80 -13.89 -14.70
N ASP A 457 11.72 -14.57 -14.27
CA ASP A 457 11.22 -15.72 -15.02
C ASP A 457 10.87 -15.35 -16.48
N LYS A 458 11.26 -16.24 -17.39
CA LYS A 458 11.05 -16.03 -18.82
C LYS A 458 9.60 -15.78 -19.22
N TRP A 459 8.65 -16.33 -18.45
CA TRP A 459 7.22 -16.12 -18.73
C TRP A 459 6.83 -14.65 -18.56
N PHE A 460 7.23 -14.00 -17.46
CA PHE A 460 6.97 -12.59 -17.22
C PHE A 460 7.65 -11.69 -18.25
N LEU A 461 8.91 -11.99 -18.58
CA LEU A 461 9.63 -11.24 -19.62
C LEU A 461 8.93 -11.34 -20.97
N LYS A 462 8.38 -12.52 -21.32
CA LYS A 462 7.62 -12.72 -22.54
C LYS A 462 6.35 -11.89 -22.59
N GLN A 463 5.65 -11.76 -21.45
CA GLN A 463 4.45 -10.92 -21.36
C GLN A 463 4.76 -9.42 -21.59
N ILE A 464 5.93 -8.95 -21.13
CA ILE A 464 6.37 -7.57 -21.36
C ILE A 464 6.81 -7.37 -22.82
N GLU A 465 7.54 -8.32 -23.38
CA GLU A 465 7.95 -8.29 -24.79
C GLU A 465 6.73 -8.20 -25.74
N GLU A 466 5.66 -8.94 -25.44
CA GLU A 466 4.40 -8.87 -26.19
C GLU A 466 3.75 -7.47 -26.15
N LEU A 467 3.82 -6.77 -25.01
CA LEU A 467 3.34 -5.38 -24.93
C LEU A 467 4.18 -4.46 -25.85
N VAL A 468 5.50 -4.60 -25.85
CA VAL A 468 6.36 -3.81 -26.75
C VAL A 468 6.04 -4.09 -28.23
N HIS A 469 5.76 -5.33 -28.58
CA HIS A 469 5.35 -5.68 -29.96
C HIS A 469 4.01 -5.03 -30.32
N LEU A 470 3.02 -5.08 -29.42
CA LEU A 470 1.72 -4.45 -29.63
C LEU A 470 1.82 -2.92 -29.75
N GLU A 471 2.69 -2.27 -28.96
CA GLU A 471 3.01 -0.84 -29.11
C GLU A 471 3.50 -0.56 -30.53
N SER A 472 4.44 -1.37 -31.02
CA SER A 472 4.99 -1.22 -32.37
C SER A 472 3.94 -1.48 -33.46
N GLU A 473 2.94 -2.30 -33.20
CA GLU A 473 1.82 -2.53 -34.11
C GLU A 473 0.88 -1.32 -34.14
N ILE A 474 0.46 -0.83 -32.96
CA ILE A 474 -0.44 0.34 -32.84
C ILE A 474 0.18 1.57 -33.54
N SER A 475 1.48 1.80 -33.37
CA SER A 475 2.20 2.95 -33.95
C SER A 475 2.26 2.94 -35.48
N ARG A 476 1.78 1.90 -36.18
CA ARG A 476 1.69 1.86 -37.64
C ARG A 476 0.41 2.52 -38.19
N TYR A 477 -0.52 2.82 -37.31
CA TYR A 477 -1.83 3.37 -37.65
C TYR A 477 -1.94 4.84 -37.26
N THR A 478 -3.01 5.46 -37.75
CA THR A 478 -3.56 6.73 -37.25
C THR A 478 -4.90 6.43 -36.59
N LEU A 479 -5.47 7.41 -35.90
CA LEU A 479 -6.78 7.25 -35.26
C LEU A 479 -7.88 6.88 -36.28
N ASP A 480 -7.77 7.42 -37.53
CA ASP A 480 -8.77 7.20 -38.57
C ASP A 480 -8.79 5.76 -39.12
N ASN A 481 -7.60 5.15 -39.22
CA ASN A 481 -7.43 3.86 -39.87
C ASN A 481 -7.07 2.67 -38.97
N ILE A 482 -6.99 2.88 -37.65
CA ILE A 482 -6.74 1.78 -36.72
C ILE A 482 -7.86 0.74 -36.77
N PRO A 483 -7.57 -0.55 -37.00
CA PRO A 483 -8.58 -1.59 -37.00
C PRO A 483 -9.23 -1.76 -35.61
N LYS A 484 -10.52 -2.10 -35.60
CA LYS A 484 -11.26 -2.38 -34.36
C LYS A 484 -10.59 -3.49 -33.53
N GLU A 485 -10.09 -4.52 -34.19
CA GLU A 485 -9.43 -5.68 -33.57
C GLU A 485 -8.13 -5.27 -32.85
N VAL A 486 -7.36 -4.36 -33.42
CA VAL A 486 -6.13 -3.84 -32.81
C VAL A 486 -6.47 -2.95 -31.61
N MET A 487 -7.49 -2.09 -31.73
CA MET A 487 -7.97 -1.25 -30.61
C MET A 487 -8.51 -2.14 -29.47
N ASP A 488 -9.32 -3.14 -29.78
CA ASP A 488 -9.87 -4.08 -28.78
C ASP A 488 -8.77 -4.88 -28.08
N LEU A 489 -7.78 -5.37 -28.85
CA LEU A 489 -6.63 -6.08 -28.29
C LEU A 489 -5.80 -5.16 -27.37
N ALA A 490 -5.54 -3.91 -27.79
CA ALA A 490 -4.84 -2.93 -26.98
C ALA A 490 -5.57 -2.70 -25.64
N LYS A 491 -6.88 -2.53 -25.66
CA LYS A 491 -7.69 -2.36 -24.46
C LYS A 491 -7.68 -3.61 -23.57
N LYS A 492 -7.81 -4.81 -24.12
CA LYS A 492 -7.73 -6.09 -23.41
C LYS A 492 -6.35 -6.37 -22.80
N LYS A 493 -5.28 -5.74 -23.35
CA LYS A 493 -3.93 -5.78 -22.80
C LYS A 493 -3.63 -4.63 -21.83
N GLY A 494 -4.64 -3.80 -21.51
CA GLY A 494 -4.59 -2.78 -20.48
C GLY A 494 -4.02 -1.42 -20.91
N TYR A 495 -3.78 -1.18 -22.20
CA TYR A 495 -3.36 0.14 -22.68
C TYR A 495 -4.43 1.20 -22.38
N ALA A 496 -4.03 2.27 -21.69
CA ALA A 496 -4.89 3.42 -21.45
C ALA A 496 -5.16 4.20 -22.75
N ASP A 497 -6.31 4.87 -22.83
CA ASP A 497 -6.62 5.76 -23.98
C ASP A 497 -5.52 6.80 -24.16
N ARG A 498 -4.91 7.29 -23.07
CA ARG A 498 -3.80 8.23 -23.11
C ARG A 498 -2.50 7.65 -23.67
N GLN A 499 -2.22 6.36 -23.44
CA GLN A 499 -1.09 5.68 -24.08
C GLN A 499 -1.34 5.49 -25.58
N ILE A 500 -2.55 5.06 -25.97
CA ILE A 500 -2.95 4.91 -27.38
C ILE A 500 -2.89 6.27 -28.08
N ALA A 501 -3.38 7.33 -27.43
CA ALA A 501 -3.34 8.69 -27.98
C ALA A 501 -1.90 9.16 -28.24
N HIS A 502 -0.96 8.86 -27.32
CA HIS A 502 0.46 9.14 -27.51
C HIS A 502 1.04 8.40 -28.72
N LEU A 503 0.68 7.12 -28.93
CA LEU A 503 1.17 6.32 -30.06
C LEU A 503 0.59 6.77 -31.41
N LEU A 504 -0.66 7.26 -31.41
CA LEU A 504 -1.38 7.70 -32.60
C LEU A 504 -1.23 9.21 -32.89
N ASP A 505 -0.49 9.94 -32.04
CA ASP A 505 -0.30 11.41 -32.10
C ASP A 505 -1.64 12.17 -32.16
N CYS A 506 -2.54 11.88 -31.23
CA CYS A 506 -3.87 12.47 -31.13
C CYS A 506 -4.27 12.76 -29.66
N LEU A 507 -5.48 13.30 -29.44
CA LEU A 507 -5.97 13.57 -28.09
C LEU A 507 -6.56 12.31 -27.44
N GLU A 508 -6.43 12.18 -26.12
CA GLU A 508 -7.06 11.12 -25.32
C GLU A 508 -8.60 11.08 -25.52
N SER A 509 -9.23 12.27 -25.62
CA SER A 509 -10.66 12.40 -25.89
C SER A 509 -11.08 11.80 -27.22
N ASP A 510 -10.23 11.89 -28.24
CA ASP A 510 -10.51 11.39 -29.57
C ASP A 510 -10.41 9.86 -29.60
N VAL A 511 -9.44 9.29 -28.91
CA VAL A 511 -9.33 7.83 -28.72
C VAL A 511 -10.56 7.32 -27.97
N PHE A 512 -10.96 7.98 -26.87
CA PHE A 512 -12.17 7.61 -26.14
C PHE A 512 -13.41 7.67 -27.03
N SER A 513 -13.59 8.75 -27.78
CA SER A 513 -14.74 8.89 -28.70
C SER A 513 -14.76 7.78 -29.74
N LYS A 514 -13.63 7.50 -30.37
CA LYS A 514 -13.47 6.48 -31.41
C LYS A 514 -13.83 5.09 -30.88
N ARG A 515 -13.20 4.68 -29.77
CA ARG A 515 -13.44 3.31 -29.25
C ARG A 515 -14.83 3.16 -28.62
N TYR A 516 -15.28 4.15 -27.82
CA TYR A 516 -16.51 4.04 -27.03
C TYR A 516 -17.77 4.23 -27.86
N HIS A 517 -17.81 5.29 -28.71
CA HIS A 517 -19.00 5.66 -29.47
C HIS A 517 -19.04 5.02 -30.86
N GLU A 518 -17.90 4.99 -31.57
CA GLU A 518 -17.91 4.48 -32.97
C GLU A 518 -17.67 2.96 -33.02
N MET A 519 -16.67 2.44 -32.29
CA MET A 519 -16.32 1.02 -32.31
C MET A 519 -17.12 0.18 -31.31
N GLY A 520 -17.74 0.80 -30.31
CA GLY A 520 -18.50 0.10 -29.27
C GLY A 520 -17.63 -0.67 -28.27
N ILE A 521 -16.34 -0.34 -28.13
CA ILE A 521 -15.40 -0.96 -27.20
C ILE A 521 -15.55 -0.27 -25.84
N LYS A 522 -16.23 -0.91 -24.90
CA LYS A 522 -16.59 -0.39 -23.58
C LYS A 522 -16.12 -1.35 -22.49
N ARG A 523 -15.85 -0.80 -21.32
CA ARG A 523 -15.57 -1.62 -20.13
C ARG A 523 -16.81 -2.37 -19.68
N VAL A 524 -16.58 -3.56 -19.18
CA VAL A 524 -17.53 -4.34 -18.40
C VAL A 524 -16.96 -4.57 -17.01
N TYR A 525 -17.80 -4.85 -16.05
CA TYR A 525 -17.41 -5.03 -14.66
C TYR A 525 -17.69 -6.46 -14.24
N LYS A 526 -16.67 -7.10 -13.68
CA LYS A 526 -16.71 -8.49 -13.19
C LYS A 526 -16.63 -8.51 -11.67
N LEU A 527 -17.26 -9.51 -11.07
CA LEU A 527 -17.19 -9.75 -9.64
C LEU A 527 -15.80 -10.29 -9.24
N VAL A 528 -15.30 -9.85 -8.10
CA VAL A 528 -14.20 -10.52 -7.39
C VAL A 528 -14.85 -11.61 -6.55
N ASP A 529 -14.67 -12.87 -6.93
CA ASP A 529 -15.26 -13.99 -6.23
C ASP A 529 -14.23 -15.06 -5.84
N THR A 530 -14.60 -15.91 -4.89
CA THR A 530 -13.71 -16.96 -4.35
C THR A 530 -13.84 -18.29 -5.07
N CYS A 531 -14.66 -18.41 -6.10
CA CYS A 531 -15.04 -19.69 -6.67
C CYS A 531 -15.04 -19.75 -8.21
N ALA A 532 -14.38 -18.80 -8.88
CA ALA A 532 -14.27 -18.76 -10.33
C ALA A 532 -15.63 -18.98 -11.05
N ALA A 533 -16.69 -18.34 -10.54
CA ALA A 533 -18.07 -18.44 -10.99
C ALA A 533 -18.72 -19.86 -10.88
N GLU A 534 -18.12 -20.78 -10.13
CA GLU A 534 -18.71 -22.10 -9.88
C GLU A 534 -20.00 -22.01 -9.04
N PHE A 535 -20.07 -21.01 -8.15
CA PHE A 535 -21.24 -20.66 -7.36
C PHE A 535 -21.59 -19.18 -7.57
N ALA A 536 -22.85 -18.82 -7.39
CA ALA A 536 -23.25 -17.42 -7.46
C ALA A 536 -22.62 -16.61 -6.34
N ALA A 537 -21.78 -15.65 -6.69
CA ALA A 537 -21.22 -14.69 -5.73
C ALA A 537 -22.24 -13.60 -5.39
N LYS A 538 -22.24 -13.17 -4.11
CA LYS A 538 -23.11 -12.09 -3.59
C LYS A 538 -22.31 -10.90 -3.11
N THR A 539 -21.08 -10.75 -3.61
CA THR A 539 -20.20 -9.65 -3.22
C THR A 539 -20.53 -8.37 -3.99
N PRO A 540 -20.50 -7.19 -3.37
CA PRO A 540 -20.55 -5.92 -4.06
C PRO A 540 -19.18 -5.44 -4.57
N TYR A 541 -18.24 -6.33 -4.83
CA TYR A 541 -16.83 -6.08 -5.14
C TYR A 541 -16.52 -6.38 -6.60
N TYR A 542 -16.12 -5.33 -7.34
CA TYR A 542 -15.98 -5.38 -8.80
C TYR A 542 -14.60 -4.90 -9.27
N TYR A 543 -14.17 -5.42 -10.42
CA TYR A 543 -13.08 -4.90 -11.24
C TYR A 543 -13.55 -4.73 -12.68
N SER A 544 -12.95 -3.81 -13.44
CA SER A 544 -13.29 -3.62 -14.85
C SER A 544 -12.43 -4.48 -15.77
N THR A 545 -12.93 -4.77 -16.95
CA THR A 545 -12.19 -5.39 -18.07
C THR A 545 -12.87 -5.06 -19.40
N PHE A 546 -12.35 -5.60 -20.50
CA PHE A 546 -12.97 -5.51 -21.81
C PHE A 546 -13.47 -6.89 -22.25
N GLY A 547 -14.75 -7.03 -22.45
CA GLY A 547 -15.43 -8.29 -22.77
C GLY A 547 -16.91 -8.07 -23.11
N GLU A 548 -17.70 -9.14 -23.13
CA GLU A 548 -19.11 -9.08 -23.53
C GLU A 548 -20.06 -9.00 -22.33
N GLU A 549 -19.73 -9.67 -21.22
CA GLU A 549 -20.63 -9.79 -20.07
C GLU A 549 -20.31 -8.78 -18.97
N ASN A 550 -21.32 -8.06 -18.52
CA ASN A 550 -21.23 -7.13 -17.39
C ASN A 550 -22.01 -7.69 -16.18
N GLU A 551 -21.32 -7.92 -15.08
CA GLU A 551 -21.89 -8.46 -13.84
C GLU A 551 -22.33 -7.37 -12.85
N SER A 552 -21.92 -6.12 -13.06
CA SER A 552 -22.39 -5.00 -12.25
C SER A 552 -23.77 -4.54 -12.73
N ILE A 553 -24.79 -4.85 -11.94
CA ILE A 553 -26.16 -4.40 -12.19
C ILE A 553 -26.35 -3.01 -11.61
N ARG A 554 -26.72 -2.05 -12.47
CA ARG A 554 -27.05 -0.70 -12.04
C ARG A 554 -28.38 -0.70 -11.28
N SER A 555 -28.39 -0.10 -10.10
CA SER A 555 -29.61 0.16 -9.32
C SER A 555 -30.25 1.49 -9.74
N GLU A 556 -31.54 1.70 -9.40
CA GLU A 556 -32.26 2.96 -9.59
C GLU A 556 -32.14 3.92 -8.38
N LYS A 557 -31.38 3.54 -7.33
CA LYS A 557 -31.17 4.37 -6.15
C LYS A 557 -30.32 5.61 -6.49
N LYS A 558 -30.49 6.67 -5.71
CA LYS A 558 -29.57 7.82 -5.75
C LYS A 558 -28.20 7.40 -5.24
N LYS A 559 -27.16 7.63 -6.00
CA LYS A 559 -25.81 7.14 -5.74
C LYS A 559 -24.81 8.27 -5.56
N VAL A 560 -23.84 8.07 -4.68
CA VAL A 560 -22.68 8.94 -4.50
C VAL A 560 -21.41 8.12 -4.69
N VAL A 561 -20.47 8.63 -5.48
CA VAL A 561 -19.13 8.07 -5.62
C VAL A 561 -18.18 8.76 -4.67
N VAL A 562 -17.38 7.97 -3.94
CA VAL A 562 -16.23 8.46 -3.17
C VAL A 562 -14.97 7.97 -3.86
N LEU A 563 -14.07 8.89 -4.23
CA LEU A 563 -12.77 8.55 -4.81
C LEU A 563 -11.75 8.38 -3.71
N GLY A 564 -11.04 7.25 -3.76
CA GLY A 564 -10.04 6.88 -2.76
C GLY A 564 -8.70 7.59 -2.91
N SER A 565 -7.82 7.34 -1.93
CA SER A 565 -6.52 7.99 -1.78
C SER A 565 -5.41 7.37 -2.62
N GLY A 566 -5.65 6.21 -3.26
CA GLY A 566 -4.60 5.45 -3.94
C GLY A 566 -3.55 4.89 -2.96
N PRO A 567 -2.30 4.69 -3.42
CA PRO A 567 -1.26 4.12 -2.57
C PRO A 567 -0.82 5.08 -1.47
N ASN A 568 -0.48 4.52 -0.32
CA ASN A 568 0.20 5.26 0.74
C ASN A 568 1.56 5.74 0.26
N ARG A 569 1.88 6.99 0.60
CA ARG A 569 3.16 7.63 0.29
C ARG A 569 3.40 8.80 1.24
N VAL A 570 4.62 9.27 1.33
CA VAL A 570 4.96 10.47 2.12
C VAL A 570 4.13 11.66 1.65
N GLY A 571 3.37 12.25 2.57
CA GLY A 571 2.42 13.34 2.33
C GLY A 571 0.99 12.90 1.94
N GLN A 572 0.72 11.58 1.86
CA GLN A 572 -0.62 11.04 1.65
C GLN A 572 -0.72 9.63 2.25
N GLY A 573 -1.02 9.58 3.53
CA GLY A 573 -1.10 8.35 4.31
C GLY A 573 -2.53 7.88 4.58
N ILE A 574 -2.69 7.16 5.68
CA ILE A 574 -3.94 6.49 6.06
C ILE A 574 -5.05 7.46 6.46
N GLU A 575 -4.74 8.71 6.82
CA GLU A 575 -5.70 9.76 7.16
C GLU A 575 -6.71 10.00 6.03
N PHE A 576 -6.31 9.85 4.79
CA PHE A 576 -7.22 9.98 3.64
C PHE A 576 -8.11 8.75 3.47
N ASP A 577 -7.63 7.56 3.80
CA ASP A 577 -8.47 6.37 3.84
C ASP A 577 -9.52 6.46 4.94
N TYR A 578 -9.11 6.91 6.13
CA TYR A 578 -10.01 7.23 7.24
C TYR A 578 -11.12 8.19 6.80
N SER A 579 -10.76 9.29 6.13
CA SER A 579 -11.73 10.27 5.62
C SER A 579 -12.67 9.66 4.57
N CYS A 580 -12.17 8.83 3.67
CA CYS A 580 -12.99 8.14 2.66
C CYS A 580 -14.02 7.19 3.30
N VAL A 581 -13.61 6.41 4.31
CA VAL A 581 -14.52 5.50 5.03
C VAL A 581 -15.64 6.29 5.70
N HIS A 582 -15.32 7.38 6.41
CA HIS A 582 -16.33 8.25 7.02
C HIS A 582 -17.23 8.93 6.00
N GLY A 583 -16.68 9.34 4.86
CA GLY A 583 -17.49 9.88 3.75
C GLY A 583 -18.51 8.87 3.21
N VAL A 584 -18.11 7.61 3.08
CA VAL A 584 -19.01 6.52 2.69
C VAL A 584 -20.10 6.32 3.75
N LEU A 585 -19.72 6.23 5.03
CA LEU A 585 -20.69 6.03 6.13
C LEU A 585 -21.70 7.17 6.22
N ALA A 586 -21.23 8.43 6.16
CA ALA A 586 -22.08 9.61 6.18
C ALA A 586 -23.05 9.65 4.98
N ALA A 587 -22.58 9.29 3.77
CA ALA A 587 -23.45 9.21 2.60
C ALA A 587 -24.54 8.12 2.75
N LYS A 588 -24.22 6.98 3.36
CA LYS A 588 -25.21 5.94 3.71
C LYS A 588 -26.24 6.44 4.70
N GLU A 589 -25.84 7.14 5.75
CA GLU A 589 -26.74 7.75 6.74
C GLU A 589 -27.69 8.77 6.07
N CYS A 590 -27.23 9.47 5.04
CA CYS A 590 -28.06 10.36 4.22
C CYS A 590 -28.97 9.62 3.23
N GLY A 591 -28.96 8.30 3.21
CA GLY A 591 -29.84 7.46 2.37
C GLY A 591 -29.36 7.28 0.93
N TYR A 592 -28.10 7.57 0.62
CA TYR A 592 -27.51 7.29 -0.69
C TYR A 592 -26.95 5.86 -0.77
N GLU A 593 -27.02 5.25 -1.95
CA GLU A 593 -26.19 4.12 -2.29
C GLU A 593 -24.77 4.61 -2.56
N THR A 594 -23.80 3.99 -1.90
CA THR A 594 -22.41 4.45 -1.91
C THR A 594 -21.55 3.58 -2.82
N LEU A 595 -20.75 4.25 -3.63
CA LEU A 595 -19.79 3.63 -4.54
C LEU A 595 -18.39 4.07 -4.13
N MET A 596 -17.53 3.12 -3.78
CA MET A 596 -16.12 3.37 -3.48
C MET A 596 -15.24 2.97 -4.66
N ILE A 597 -14.29 3.82 -5.05
CA ILE A 597 -13.30 3.51 -6.09
C ILE A 597 -11.91 3.76 -5.52
N ASN A 598 -11.11 2.70 -5.39
CA ASN A 598 -9.72 2.78 -4.92
C ASN A 598 -8.91 1.59 -5.42
N CYS A 599 -7.57 1.69 -5.35
CA CYS A 599 -6.62 0.68 -5.86
C CYS A 599 -5.60 0.20 -4.82
N ASN A 600 -5.78 0.57 -3.56
CA ASN A 600 -4.88 0.21 -2.47
C ASN A 600 -5.44 -1.01 -1.71
N PRO A 601 -4.75 -2.18 -1.73
CA PRO A 601 -5.25 -3.39 -1.07
C PRO A 601 -5.13 -3.35 0.46
N GLU A 602 -4.32 -2.43 1.01
CA GLU A 602 -4.05 -2.34 2.45
C GLU A 602 -5.13 -1.56 3.21
N THR A 603 -6.09 -0.93 2.53
CA THR A 603 -7.01 0.06 3.11
C THR A 603 -8.33 -0.54 3.60
N VAL A 604 -8.94 0.15 4.57
CA VAL A 604 -10.29 -0.15 5.05
C VAL A 604 -11.36 0.25 4.02
N SER A 605 -11.14 1.35 3.28
CA SER A 605 -12.08 1.79 2.24
C SER A 605 -12.30 0.75 1.13
N THR A 606 -11.31 -0.09 0.88
CA THR A 606 -11.40 -1.20 -0.10
C THR A 606 -11.95 -2.50 0.52
N ASP A 607 -12.49 -2.45 1.72
CA ASP A 607 -13.26 -3.54 2.29
C ASP A 607 -14.65 -3.58 1.66
N PRO A 608 -15.08 -4.71 1.07
CA PRO A 608 -16.41 -4.84 0.47
C PRO A 608 -17.57 -4.57 1.43
N ASP A 609 -17.35 -4.65 2.73
CA ASP A 609 -18.37 -4.37 3.77
C ASP A 609 -18.56 -2.86 4.05
N VAL A 610 -17.69 -1.98 3.51
CA VAL A 610 -17.73 -0.53 3.79
C VAL A 610 -18.73 0.18 2.87
N ALA A 611 -18.56 0.09 1.55
CA ALA A 611 -19.47 0.69 0.57
C ALA A 611 -20.56 -0.29 0.12
N ASP A 612 -21.64 0.21 -0.52
CA ASP A 612 -22.64 -0.65 -1.15
C ASP A 612 -22.13 -1.29 -2.42
N LYS A 613 -21.19 -0.62 -3.12
CA LYS A 613 -20.39 -1.20 -4.19
C LYS A 613 -18.95 -0.72 -4.10
N LEU A 614 -18.02 -1.63 -4.28
CA LEU A 614 -16.60 -1.37 -4.39
C LEU A 614 -16.14 -1.66 -5.82
N TYR A 615 -15.57 -0.67 -6.48
CA TYR A 615 -14.81 -0.82 -7.72
C TYR A 615 -13.32 -0.76 -7.40
N PHE A 616 -12.64 -1.89 -7.47
CA PHE A 616 -11.21 -1.94 -7.26
C PHE A 616 -10.49 -1.59 -8.56
N GLU A 617 -10.26 -0.29 -8.73
CA GLU A 617 -9.75 0.28 -9.98
C GLU A 617 -8.74 1.40 -9.72
N PRO A 618 -7.83 1.66 -10.67
CA PRO A 618 -6.99 2.85 -10.61
C PRO A 618 -7.83 4.11 -10.43
N VAL A 619 -7.40 5.00 -9.53
CA VAL A 619 -7.96 6.35 -9.43
C VAL A 619 -7.42 7.18 -10.59
N PHE A 620 -7.74 6.76 -11.79
CA PHE A 620 -7.25 7.23 -13.06
C PHE A 620 -8.43 7.59 -13.96
N TRP A 621 -8.32 8.67 -14.73
CA TRP A 621 -9.43 9.28 -15.46
C TRP A 621 -10.31 8.30 -16.22
N GLU A 622 -9.72 7.47 -17.06
CA GLU A 622 -10.45 6.55 -17.94
C GLU A 622 -11.33 5.58 -17.16
N HIS A 623 -10.80 5.01 -16.06
CA HIS A 623 -11.55 4.07 -15.22
C HIS A 623 -12.69 4.78 -14.49
N ILE A 624 -12.39 5.92 -13.85
CA ILE A 624 -13.37 6.70 -13.08
C ILE A 624 -14.52 7.15 -13.98
N TYR A 625 -14.21 7.70 -15.15
CA TYR A 625 -15.22 8.23 -16.03
C TYR A 625 -16.17 7.16 -16.60
N GLU A 626 -15.66 5.98 -16.97
CA GLU A 626 -16.52 4.88 -17.42
C GLU A 626 -17.38 4.29 -16.29
N ILE A 627 -16.90 4.25 -15.03
CA ILE A 627 -17.74 3.87 -13.88
C ILE A 627 -18.85 4.91 -13.67
N ILE A 628 -18.55 6.20 -13.79
CA ILE A 628 -19.56 7.26 -13.69
C ILE A 628 -20.62 7.14 -14.79
N LEU A 629 -20.21 6.87 -16.03
CA LEU A 629 -21.15 6.64 -17.14
C LEU A 629 -22.02 5.40 -16.90
N HIS A 630 -21.45 4.34 -16.34
CA HIS A 630 -22.17 3.10 -16.04
C HIS A 630 -23.17 3.30 -14.89
N GLU A 631 -22.74 3.87 -13.77
CA GLU A 631 -23.52 3.96 -12.53
C GLU A 631 -24.45 5.18 -12.49
N ASN A 632 -24.11 6.26 -13.20
CA ASN A 632 -24.85 7.51 -13.25
C ASN A 632 -25.15 8.09 -11.84
N PRO A 633 -24.13 8.40 -11.05
CA PRO A 633 -24.29 8.92 -9.69
C PRO A 633 -24.85 10.35 -9.70
N VAL A 634 -25.42 10.79 -8.57
CA VAL A 634 -25.83 12.19 -8.38
C VAL A 634 -24.64 13.14 -8.25
N GLY A 635 -23.47 12.61 -7.93
CA GLY A 635 -22.21 13.34 -7.88
C GLY A 635 -21.07 12.51 -7.30
N VAL A 636 -19.89 13.12 -7.26
CA VAL A 636 -18.61 12.52 -6.86
C VAL A 636 -17.98 13.36 -5.75
N ILE A 637 -17.51 12.72 -4.69
CA ILE A 637 -16.71 13.33 -3.63
C ILE A 637 -15.23 13.08 -3.94
N VAL A 638 -14.45 14.16 -4.12
CA VAL A 638 -13.04 14.11 -4.49
C VAL A 638 -12.10 14.50 -3.35
N GLN A 639 -12.52 15.39 -2.44
CA GLN A 639 -11.64 15.98 -1.43
C GLN A 639 -11.15 14.99 -0.37
N LEU A 640 -11.94 13.94 -0.07
CA LEU A 640 -11.60 12.95 0.96
C LEU A 640 -10.43 12.03 0.56
N GLY A 641 -10.20 11.85 -0.74
CA GLY A 641 -9.12 11.02 -1.27
C GLY A 641 -7.78 11.75 -1.45
N GLY A 642 -7.66 12.98 -0.94
CA GLY A 642 -6.45 13.79 -1.05
C GLY A 642 -6.04 14.06 -2.49
N GLN A 643 -4.76 14.35 -2.73
CA GLN A 643 -4.25 14.75 -4.05
C GLN A 643 -4.48 13.70 -5.16
N THR A 644 -4.59 12.42 -4.82
CA THR A 644 -4.91 11.37 -5.80
C THR A 644 -6.27 11.60 -6.45
N ALA A 645 -7.28 11.94 -5.68
CA ALA A 645 -8.63 12.21 -6.16
C ALA A 645 -8.78 13.65 -6.68
N LEU A 646 -8.21 14.64 -5.97
CA LEU A 646 -8.30 16.07 -6.31
C LEU A 646 -7.79 16.39 -7.71
N LYS A 647 -6.73 15.74 -8.18
CA LYS A 647 -6.20 15.93 -9.56
C LYS A 647 -7.21 15.65 -10.67
N LEU A 648 -8.32 14.95 -10.36
CA LEU A 648 -9.38 14.64 -11.32
C LEU A 648 -10.50 15.68 -11.32
N ALA A 649 -10.54 16.60 -10.34
CA ALA A 649 -11.64 17.55 -10.15
C ALA A 649 -11.89 18.44 -11.37
N GLU A 650 -10.82 19.00 -11.96
CA GLU A 650 -10.90 19.82 -13.17
C GLU A 650 -11.56 19.06 -14.32
N LYS A 651 -11.08 17.83 -14.57
CA LYS A 651 -11.57 17.04 -15.71
C LYS A 651 -13.00 16.57 -15.47
N LEU A 652 -13.34 16.17 -14.24
CA LEU A 652 -14.72 15.83 -13.85
C LEU A 652 -15.67 17.01 -14.09
N SER A 653 -15.30 18.22 -13.63
CA SER A 653 -16.11 19.43 -13.84
C SER A 653 -16.28 19.74 -15.32
N LYS A 654 -15.20 19.71 -16.12
CA LYS A 654 -15.24 19.94 -17.57
C LYS A 654 -16.13 18.97 -18.34
N TYR A 655 -16.25 17.72 -17.85
CA TYR A 655 -17.13 16.71 -18.44
C TYR A 655 -18.53 16.68 -17.81
N GLY A 656 -18.89 17.73 -17.05
CA GLY A 656 -20.24 17.93 -16.50
C GLY A 656 -20.58 17.01 -15.32
N VAL A 657 -19.59 16.39 -14.70
CA VAL A 657 -19.79 15.57 -13.49
C VAL A 657 -19.90 16.46 -12.28
N ARG A 658 -21.00 16.35 -11.53
CA ARG A 658 -21.20 17.12 -10.31
C ARG A 658 -20.23 16.69 -9.22
N ILE A 659 -19.43 17.62 -8.71
CA ILE A 659 -18.60 17.42 -7.51
C ILE A 659 -19.45 17.77 -6.28
N ILE A 660 -19.47 16.87 -5.29
CA ILE A 660 -20.17 17.03 -4.01
C ILE A 660 -19.15 17.50 -2.97
N GLY A 661 -19.51 18.47 -2.16
CA GLY A 661 -18.64 19.13 -1.20
C GLY A 661 -18.03 20.40 -1.81
N THR A 662 -16.72 20.53 -1.79
CA THR A 662 -16.00 21.68 -2.37
C THR A 662 -16.05 21.61 -3.90
N SER A 663 -16.55 22.66 -4.55
CA SER A 663 -16.61 22.73 -6.02
C SER A 663 -15.22 22.83 -6.64
N TYR A 664 -15.09 22.52 -7.95
CA TYR A 664 -13.81 22.68 -8.63
C TYR A 664 -13.31 24.13 -8.58
N GLU A 665 -14.19 25.10 -8.76
CA GLU A 665 -13.84 26.53 -8.73
C GLU A 665 -13.26 26.94 -7.38
N ALA A 666 -13.81 26.42 -6.28
CA ALA A 666 -13.30 26.68 -4.94
C ALA A 666 -11.98 25.93 -4.67
N LEU A 667 -11.82 24.72 -5.20
CA LEU A 667 -10.56 23.97 -5.12
C LEU A 667 -9.45 24.68 -5.87
N ASP A 668 -9.71 25.15 -7.10
CA ASP A 668 -8.77 25.87 -7.94
C ASP A 668 -8.36 27.20 -7.29
N LEU A 669 -9.34 27.94 -6.75
CA LEU A 669 -9.11 29.18 -5.99
C LEU A 669 -8.20 28.98 -4.77
N ALA A 670 -8.32 27.84 -4.07
CA ALA A 670 -7.52 27.53 -2.90
C ALA A 670 -6.12 27.00 -3.26
N GLU A 671 -5.99 26.27 -4.36
CA GLU A 671 -4.73 25.66 -4.81
C GLU A 671 -3.86 26.63 -5.62
N ASP A 672 -4.49 27.52 -6.41
CA ASP A 672 -3.78 28.56 -7.18
C ASP A 672 -3.38 29.71 -6.25
N ARG A 673 -2.06 29.91 -6.10
CA ARG A 673 -1.48 30.90 -5.20
C ARG A 673 -1.86 32.33 -5.56
N GLY A 674 -1.94 32.66 -6.85
CA GLY A 674 -2.33 33.98 -7.34
C GLY A 674 -3.76 34.30 -7.01
N LEU A 675 -4.67 33.36 -7.29
CA LEU A 675 -6.09 33.48 -6.97
C LEU A 675 -6.31 33.54 -5.45
N PHE A 676 -5.63 32.66 -4.70
CA PHE A 676 -5.73 32.66 -3.24
C PHE A 676 -5.24 33.95 -2.60
N SER A 677 -4.12 34.49 -3.05
CA SER A 677 -3.58 35.76 -2.55
C SER A 677 -4.51 36.93 -2.86
N THR A 678 -5.16 36.93 -4.02
CA THR A 678 -6.19 37.92 -4.36
C THR A 678 -7.37 37.83 -3.40
N LEU A 679 -7.84 36.61 -3.09
CA LEU A 679 -8.88 36.36 -2.11
C LEU A 679 -8.51 36.90 -0.72
N LEU A 680 -7.29 36.63 -0.24
CA LEU A 680 -6.79 37.12 1.05
C LEU A 680 -6.78 38.64 1.10
N LYS A 681 -6.31 39.29 0.01
CA LYS A 681 -6.26 40.75 -0.10
C LYS A 681 -7.67 41.37 -0.07
N GLU A 682 -8.62 40.83 -0.80
CA GLU A 682 -10.02 41.30 -0.84
C GLU A 682 -10.69 41.15 0.53
N ASN A 683 -10.34 40.14 1.32
CA ASN A 683 -10.85 39.89 2.66
C ASN A 683 -10.03 40.56 3.76
N ASN A 684 -9.00 41.36 3.42
CA ASN A 684 -8.10 41.98 4.39
C ASN A 684 -7.47 40.96 5.36
N VAL A 685 -7.07 39.81 4.85
CA VAL A 685 -6.30 38.79 5.59
C VAL A 685 -4.81 39.01 5.27
N PRO A 686 -3.95 39.19 6.27
CA PRO A 686 -2.50 39.32 6.02
C PRO A 686 -1.91 38.07 5.37
N TYR A 687 -0.99 38.26 4.44
CA TYR A 687 -0.22 37.21 3.80
C TYR A 687 1.20 37.68 3.50
N PRO A 688 2.21 36.77 3.40
CA PRO A 688 3.57 37.15 3.02
C PRO A 688 3.60 37.77 1.62
N GLU A 689 4.44 38.80 1.43
CA GLU A 689 4.68 39.32 0.09
C GLU A 689 5.30 38.24 -0.81
N PHE A 690 4.79 38.13 -2.01
CA PHE A 690 5.20 37.10 -2.95
C PHE A 690 5.15 37.60 -4.40
N GLY A 691 5.73 36.80 -5.29
CA GLY A 691 5.56 36.94 -6.72
C GLY A 691 5.86 35.66 -7.45
N THR A 692 5.36 35.55 -8.66
CA THR A 692 5.49 34.36 -9.52
C THR A 692 6.56 34.62 -10.56
N ILE A 693 7.35 33.59 -10.86
CA ILE A 693 8.45 33.65 -11.86
C ILE A 693 8.39 32.41 -12.76
N HIS A 694 8.87 32.60 -13.99
CA HIS A 694 8.99 31.54 -14.99
C HIS A 694 10.44 31.27 -15.43
N ASN A 695 11.36 32.17 -15.05
CA ASN A 695 12.78 32.07 -15.39
C ASN A 695 13.66 32.74 -14.33
N THR A 696 14.96 32.55 -14.46
CA THR A 696 15.97 33.06 -13.52
C THR A 696 16.06 34.59 -13.50
N ASP A 697 15.88 35.25 -14.66
CA ASP A 697 15.97 36.72 -14.74
C ASP A 697 14.82 37.37 -13.96
N GLU A 698 13.61 36.86 -14.10
CA GLU A 698 12.43 37.26 -13.30
C GLU A 698 12.66 37.05 -11.80
N ALA A 699 13.34 35.94 -11.42
CA ALA A 699 13.64 35.67 -10.00
C ALA A 699 14.60 36.72 -9.43
N LEU A 700 15.66 37.08 -10.17
CA LEU A 700 16.65 38.07 -9.77
C LEU A 700 16.09 39.50 -9.72
N GLU A 701 15.10 39.82 -10.54
CA GLU A 701 14.40 41.11 -10.44
C GLU A 701 13.44 41.13 -9.24
N LEU A 702 12.66 40.08 -9.05
CA LEU A 702 11.65 39.99 -7.98
C LEU A 702 12.30 39.98 -6.59
N CYS A 703 13.45 39.33 -6.41
CA CYS A 703 14.13 39.26 -5.12
C CYS A 703 14.61 40.64 -4.61
N LYS A 704 14.84 41.61 -5.50
CA LYS A 704 15.21 42.99 -5.13
C LYS A 704 14.06 43.72 -4.43
N THR A 705 12.81 43.31 -4.74
CA THR A 705 11.61 43.88 -4.14
C THR A 705 11.22 43.16 -2.85
N LEU A 706 11.28 41.83 -2.87
CA LEU A 706 10.86 40.99 -1.73
C LEU A 706 11.89 40.94 -0.60
N GLY A 707 13.21 41.11 -0.93
CA GLY A 707 14.30 40.94 0.04
C GLY A 707 14.50 39.46 0.45
N PHE A 708 15.59 39.21 1.18
CA PHE A 708 15.90 37.88 1.71
C PHE A 708 15.63 37.81 3.20
N PRO A 709 15.38 36.60 3.79
CA PRO A 709 15.32 35.30 3.12
C PRO A 709 14.04 35.08 2.30
N LEU A 710 14.16 34.28 1.21
CA LEU A 710 13.03 33.91 0.34
C LEU A 710 12.75 32.42 0.42
N LEU A 711 11.49 32.04 0.35
CA LEU A 711 11.07 30.67 0.15
C LEU A 711 10.73 30.46 -1.32
N VAL A 712 11.46 29.57 -1.98
CA VAL A 712 11.23 29.15 -3.36
C VAL A 712 10.28 27.96 -3.37
N ARG A 713 9.14 28.09 -4.04
CA ARG A 713 8.10 27.05 -4.11
C ARG A 713 7.75 26.73 -5.56
N PRO A 714 8.03 25.52 -6.05
CA PRO A 714 7.45 25.06 -7.30
C PRO A 714 5.93 24.91 -7.16
N SER A 715 5.16 25.32 -8.19
CA SER A 715 3.70 25.14 -8.19
C SER A 715 3.33 23.66 -8.37
N TYR A 716 2.19 23.25 -7.79
CA TYR A 716 1.60 21.91 -7.93
C TYR A 716 2.50 20.74 -7.48
N VAL A 717 3.26 20.91 -6.40
CA VAL A 717 4.08 19.84 -5.80
C VAL A 717 3.53 19.34 -4.49
N LEU A 718 3.51 18.00 -4.29
CA LEU A 718 3.06 17.36 -3.07
C LEU A 718 4.17 17.33 -2.01
N GLY A 719 3.82 17.65 -0.75
CA GLY A 719 4.70 17.50 0.41
C GLY A 719 5.99 18.32 0.30
N GLY A 720 5.92 19.55 -0.23
CA GLY A 720 7.06 20.47 -0.29
C GLY A 720 8.20 20.08 -1.22
N GLN A 721 7.96 19.20 -2.19
CA GLN A 721 9.00 18.77 -3.14
C GLN A 721 9.63 19.97 -3.88
N GLY A 722 10.96 20.12 -3.81
CA GLY A 722 11.69 21.22 -4.46
C GLY A 722 11.57 22.57 -3.75
N MET A 723 10.90 22.66 -2.60
CA MET A 723 10.90 23.87 -1.77
C MET A 723 12.25 24.07 -1.11
N LYS A 724 12.71 25.34 -1.07
CA LYS A 724 13.97 25.69 -0.40
C LYS A 724 13.93 27.16 0.07
N ILE A 725 14.43 27.38 1.28
CA ILE A 725 14.72 28.73 1.78
C ILE A 725 16.09 29.13 1.22
N VAL A 726 16.18 30.32 0.60
CA VAL A 726 17.39 30.89 0.03
C VAL A 726 17.67 32.23 0.70
N ILE A 727 18.95 32.50 0.96
CA ILE A 727 19.38 33.64 1.74
C ILE A 727 20.14 34.69 0.92
N ASN A 728 20.40 34.42 -0.36
CA ASN A 728 21.09 35.32 -1.27
C ASN A 728 20.78 35.03 -2.74
N GLU A 729 21.12 35.96 -3.64
CA GLU A 729 20.87 35.86 -5.08
C GLU A 729 21.50 34.63 -5.72
N LYS A 730 22.72 34.23 -5.28
CA LYS A 730 23.40 33.07 -5.84
C LYS A 730 22.66 31.77 -5.55
N GLU A 731 22.22 31.56 -4.31
CA GLU A 731 21.43 30.40 -3.93
C GLU A 731 20.07 30.36 -4.64
N LEU A 732 19.45 31.54 -4.85
CA LEU A 732 18.21 31.68 -5.59
C LEU A 732 18.39 31.23 -7.04
N GLU A 733 19.42 31.78 -7.73
CA GLU A 733 19.73 31.43 -9.12
C GLU A 733 20.00 29.94 -9.29
N GLU A 734 20.90 29.37 -8.49
CA GLU A 734 21.24 27.94 -8.53
C GLU A 734 20.01 27.06 -8.31
N HIS A 735 19.13 27.44 -7.37
CA HIS A 735 17.94 26.63 -7.06
C HIS A 735 16.86 26.74 -8.13
N VAL A 736 16.57 27.92 -8.64
CA VAL A 736 15.61 28.15 -9.73
C VAL A 736 16.01 27.37 -10.98
N VAL A 737 17.31 27.41 -11.37
CA VAL A 737 17.83 26.62 -12.49
C VAL A 737 17.59 25.12 -12.29
N ASN A 738 17.82 24.60 -11.08
CA ASN A 738 17.60 23.20 -10.77
C ASN A 738 16.11 22.81 -10.85
N VAL A 739 15.21 23.64 -10.32
CA VAL A 739 13.76 23.41 -10.37
C VAL A 739 13.25 23.40 -11.82
N LEU A 740 13.65 24.39 -12.64
CA LEU A 740 13.23 24.48 -14.04
C LEU A 740 13.80 23.35 -14.91
N ARG A 741 14.98 22.82 -14.57
CA ARG A 741 15.54 21.65 -15.24
C ARG A 741 14.77 20.37 -14.93
N ASP A 742 14.38 20.19 -13.65
CA ASP A 742 13.67 19.00 -13.20
C ASP A 742 12.19 19.02 -13.61
N ILE A 743 11.60 20.23 -13.71
CA ILE A 743 10.20 20.45 -14.10
C ILE A 743 10.14 21.64 -15.08
N PRO A 744 10.38 21.40 -16.38
CA PRO A 744 10.33 22.46 -17.41
C PRO A 744 8.93 23.11 -17.47
N ASN A 745 8.91 24.41 -17.69
CA ASN A 745 7.70 25.24 -17.78
C ASN A 745 6.86 25.29 -16.48
N ASN A 746 7.46 24.97 -15.33
CA ASN A 746 6.78 25.14 -14.04
C ASN A 746 6.79 26.59 -13.61
N GLU A 747 5.67 27.04 -13.09
CA GLU A 747 5.57 28.31 -12.39
C GLU A 747 6.20 28.15 -11.01
N ILE A 748 7.05 29.07 -10.61
CA ILE A 748 7.72 29.09 -9.31
C ILE A 748 7.27 30.32 -8.55
N LEU A 749 6.83 30.10 -7.32
CA LEU A 749 6.49 31.18 -6.40
C LEU A 749 7.70 31.51 -5.51
N LEU A 750 7.96 32.79 -5.33
CA LEU A 750 8.91 33.32 -4.36
C LEU A 750 8.13 34.06 -3.28
N ASP A 751 8.21 33.53 -2.03
CA ASP A 751 7.60 34.19 -0.88
C ASP A 751 8.68 34.83 0.01
N HIS A 752 8.41 35.99 0.59
CA HIS A 752 9.21 36.47 1.70
C HIS A 752 9.08 35.51 2.90
N PHE A 753 10.20 34.96 3.37
CA PHE A 753 10.19 33.99 4.46
C PHE A 753 10.11 34.66 5.83
N LEU A 754 9.12 34.31 6.63
CA LEU A 754 8.92 34.84 7.97
C LEU A 754 9.76 34.08 8.99
N GLU A 755 11.00 34.53 9.18
CA GLU A 755 11.95 33.91 10.08
C GLU A 755 11.49 33.97 11.54
N GLY A 756 11.56 32.83 12.25
CA GLY A 756 11.18 32.71 13.66
C GLY A 756 9.69 32.82 13.94
N ALA A 757 8.83 32.80 12.93
CA ALA A 757 7.40 32.81 13.11
C ALA A 757 6.91 31.51 13.77
N ILE A 758 5.89 31.63 14.63
CA ILE A 758 5.15 30.50 15.17
C ILE A 758 4.14 30.05 14.12
N GLU A 759 4.11 28.77 13.80
CA GLU A 759 3.15 28.17 12.88
C GLU A 759 1.95 27.60 13.65
N ALA A 760 0.74 27.90 13.15
CA ALA A 760 -0.52 27.39 13.70
C ALA A 760 -1.48 27.06 12.56
N GLU A 761 -2.30 26.05 12.77
CA GLU A 761 -3.32 25.57 11.83
C GLU A 761 -4.70 25.64 12.46
N ALA A 762 -5.72 26.00 11.66
CA ALA A 762 -7.11 25.94 12.06
C ALA A 762 -7.88 25.01 11.15
N ASP A 763 -8.54 24.01 11.73
CA ASP A 763 -9.43 23.11 11.03
C ASP A 763 -10.88 23.56 11.19
N ALA A 764 -11.61 23.64 10.06
CA ALA A 764 -12.98 24.09 10.05
C ALA A 764 -13.85 23.23 9.12
N ILE A 765 -15.15 23.15 9.46
CA ILE A 765 -16.20 22.56 8.63
C ILE A 765 -17.15 23.67 8.21
N CYS A 766 -17.57 23.65 6.94
CA CYS A 766 -18.54 24.59 6.38
C CYS A 766 -19.65 23.82 5.66
N ASP A 767 -20.92 24.21 5.91
CA ASP A 767 -22.12 23.69 5.24
C ASP A 767 -22.59 24.56 4.06
N GLY A 768 -21.82 25.60 3.70
CA GLY A 768 -22.14 26.59 2.69
C GLY A 768 -22.71 27.89 3.25
N GLU A 769 -23.17 27.94 4.50
CA GLU A 769 -23.68 29.12 5.20
C GLU A 769 -22.95 29.35 6.53
N ASN A 770 -22.75 28.26 7.30
CA ASN A 770 -22.14 28.31 8.62
C ASN A 770 -20.76 27.70 8.62
N ILE A 771 -19.83 28.28 9.37
CA ILE A 771 -18.47 27.78 9.56
C ILE A 771 -18.29 27.45 11.05
N TYR A 772 -17.88 26.22 11.29
CA TYR A 772 -17.51 25.72 12.61
C TYR A 772 -16.03 25.37 12.66
N ILE A 773 -15.27 26.06 13.51
CA ILE A 773 -13.85 25.76 13.74
C ILE A 773 -13.76 24.65 14.76
N ILE A 774 -13.22 23.50 14.34
CA ILE A 774 -13.10 22.29 15.15
C ILE A 774 -11.97 22.46 16.17
N GLY A 775 -10.84 23.03 15.73
CA GLY A 775 -9.69 23.25 16.57
C GLY A 775 -8.63 24.12 15.92
N ILE A 776 -7.75 24.65 16.77
CA ILE A 776 -6.53 25.36 16.37
C ILE A 776 -5.36 24.60 16.97
N MET A 777 -4.45 24.14 16.12
CA MET A 777 -3.22 23.48 16.50
C MET A 777 -2.04 24.46 16.45
N GLN A 778 -1.10 24.29 17.33
CA GLN A 778 0.17 25.02 17.33
C GLN A 778 1.33 24.06 17.09
N HIS A 779 2.25 24.43 16.20
CA HIS A 779 3.47 23.67 15.97
C HIS A 779 4.52 24.02 17.04
N ILE A 780 5.30 23.02 17.44
CA ILE A 780 6.42 23.21 18.39
C ILE A 780 7.63 23.78 17.63
N GLU A 781 7.88 23.27 16.42
CA GLU A 781 8.92 23.78 15.54
C GLU A 781 8.52 25.13 14.94
N PRO A 782 9.48 26.04 14.72
CA PRO A 782 9.23 27.32 14.05
C PRO A 782 8.91 27.10 12.57
N ALA A 783 8.30 28.11 11.94
CA ALA A 783 8.06 28.12 10.50
C ALA A 783 9.33 27.81 9.70
N GLY A 784 9.17 26.97 8.67
CA GLY A 784 10.26 26.44 7.85
C GLY A 784 10.45 24.94 7.96
N ILE A 785 9.87 24.30 8.97
CA ILE A 785 9.68 22.85 9.02
C ILE A 785 8.29 22.54 8.42
N HIS A 786 8.21 21.54 7.53
CA HIS A 786 6.94 21.17 6.96
C HIS A 786 5.97 20.73 8.07
N SER A 787 4.70 21.14 8.01
CA SER A 787 3.70 20.84 9.05
C SER A 787 3.55 19.34 9.32
N GLY A 788 3.64 18.50 8.30
CA GLY A 788 3.62 17.05 8.43
C GLY A 788 4.83 16.44 9.17
N ASP A 789 5.93 17.18 9.31
CA ASP A 789 7.16 16.79 10.03
C ASP A 789 7.30 17.51 11.38
N SER A 790 6.32 18.35 11.75
CA SER A 790 6.32 19.11 12.99
C SER A 790 5.53 18.38 14.09
N TYR A 791 5.97 18.58 15.33
CA TYR A 791 5.15 18.23 16.48
C TYR A 791 4.04 19.27 16.64
N ALA A 792 2.81 18.83 16.73
CA ALA A 792 1.64 19.69 16.88
C ALA A 792 0.98 19.49 18.25
N VAL A 793 0.47 20.56 18.83
CA VAL A 793 -0.23 20.56 20.11
C VAL A 793 -1.62 21.16 19.95
N LEU A 794 -2.61 20.44 20.45
CA LEU A 794 -4.01 20.85 20.46
C LEU A 794 -4.57 20.74 21.89
N PRO A 795 -5.18 21.80 22.48
CA PRO A 795 -5.25 23.18 22.00
C PRO A 795 -3.89 23.88 22.01
N PRO A 796 -3.76 25.06 21.35
CA PRO A 796 -2.49 25.81 21.36
C PRO A 796 -2.11 26.19 22.78
N TYR A 797 -0.81 26.11 23.12
CA TYR A 797 -0.37 26.25 24.51
C TYR A 797 0.22 27.62 24.85
N ASN A 798 0.75 28.38 23.87
CA ASN A 798 1.36 29.68 24.09
C ASN A 798 0.95 30.76 23.08
N LEU A 799 -0.08 30.50 22.26
CA LEU A 799 -0.69 31.57 21.47
C LEU A 799 -1.58 32.42 22.36
N GLY A 800 -1.40 33.74 22.28
CA GLY A 800 -2.23 34.67 23.03
C GLY A 800 -3.67 34.66 22.51
N ASP A 801 -4.68 34.90 23.40
CA ASP A 801 -6.10 34.90 23.06
C ASP A 801 -6.46 35.83 21.88
N LEU A 802 -5.73 36.95 21.73
CA LEU A 802 -5.96 37.88 20.62
C LEU A 802 -5.60 37.22 19.28
N VAL A 803 -4.47 36.49 19.24
CA VAL A 803 -4.01 35.79 18.04
C VAL A 803 -4.99 34.67 17.68
N VAL A 804 -5.42 33.88 18.66
CA VAL A 804 -6.41 32.82 18.48
C VAL A 804 -7.70 33.38 17.86
N ARG A 805 -8.24 34.46 18.40
CA ARG A 805 -9.45 35.15 17.87
C ARG A 805 -9.20 35.70 16.45
N GLN A 806 -8.00 36.18 16.15
CA GLN A 806 -7.66 36.63 14.80
C GLN A 806 -7.66 35.47 13.81
N ILE A 807 -7.05 34.33 14.17
CA ILE A 807 -7.07 33.10 13.36
C ILE A 807 -8.51 32.66 13.11
N GLU A 808 -9.34 32.58 14.16
CA GLU A 808 -10.77 32.26 14.00
C GLU A 808 -11.51 33.22 13.04
N THR A 809 -11.23 34.53 13.19
CA THR A 809 -11.84 35.56 12.34
C THR A 809 -11.40 35.42 10.86
N TYR A 810 -10.12 35.18 10.62
CA TYR A 810 -9.58 35.02 9.27
C TYR A 810 -10.07 33.70 8.63
N THR A 811 -10.16 32.63 9.39
CA THR A 811 -10.71 31.35 8.92
C THR A 811 -12.17 31.46 8.48
N LYS A 812 -12.96 32.29 9.19
CA LYS A 812 -14.38 32.52 8.84
C LYS A 812 -14.58 33.42 7.63
N LYS A 813 -13.65 34.30 7.31
CA LYS A 813 -13.71 35.16 6.13
C LYS A 813 -13.42 34.37 4.84
#